data_e094d6be96bab1c747beb25e5334ed89
#
_entry.id   e094d6be96bab1c747beb25e5334ed89
#
_cell.length_a   1.000
_cell.length_b   1.000
_cell.length_c   1.000
_cell.angle_alpha   90.00
_cell.angle_beta   90.00
_cell.angle_gamma   90.00
#
_symmetry.space_group_name_H-M   'P 1'
#
loop_
_entity.id
_entity.type
_entity.pdbx_description
1 polymer ?
#
loop_
_entity_poly.entity_id
_entity_poly.type
_entity_poly.pdbx_seq_one_letter_code
_entity_poly.pdbx_strand_id
1 'polypeptide(L)'
;MPKQTFKIEGFHGGLNTNADPRDISEIQSSDIKDVKITNLGRIKTLGRTSLNNSLSNSISLLNNKGLFVMDSDRKVSNNALSNESLIIVYDDGGNSFDVKDSGGWSTAEISLDTNDPVFYSSDGILRIGDGSFGQSGKWYGYIPNRYFNSLRADSSAIDNWISLNQDIDSPTLGKCLISNPEVGSDSNGVNSSASEYIGNVIDVSGDDVAVPNAVNLRVGVQYSANYPSAASNYTTSNSTDSDSSTIYPLLNDQTVTIAEQTSGTYDYVSVARSVDNNVSEDQSMITGFYITTAEWNDLDKVEIQLTDGSEFMYNVFSKSDIKPDCWNLLVSSITNLDRGGASGEGISAWDLRVYDNITGSVGFSVAGPVVATNPGLEGFQEGLYSFHYSFLYDDEKQESLPFAFADVDSVNFSKVNVLGGSILFNFDAYINTFADPSGSYSFNKRIVGSRLYYKLEENDSFYLIGELDFIDKGFKWFPEGNDLAYSMVNTSNASGNFLSKSCIIKGISPDSANIIDTFKNINGFDTQVKSLVCRYKTAVVHGRRCYVGNIKKDDVVHSDRMIKSRVNKFDTFPSDMGVVDVAIRDGESIVKLEAFADRILQFKQKSLYIINVAENIDFLEDVYRNKGCEFSYHVVKTDYGITWFNKFGLYLFDGKSVNNLLEKDNIKLIDESDWETFITDGGDDTDMSSAHIGYVPNRRQILVKNENTELLIYDLLLRSWTKTGTNHIAILDSKMTNFTLDSNQNLFYISGNSSFIQTWDPTSSYSYDFKYTTKDIDFGQPSVRKKIHKVYITYKTNATTDVLVKYDTNGHTDYNLLFANGTNFTSNELVYDSGNANKWITAELKPNTSSEANNINSFALQFTSDGTVPATFEINDITIVYIIKNVK
;
A
#
# COMPACT_ATOMS: atom_id res chain seq x y z
N MET A 1 12.18 -1.27 75.77
CA MET A 1 11.01 -1.68 74.94
C MET A 1 11.43 -2.78 74.02
N PRO A 2 10.48 -3.66 73.58
CA PRO A 2 10.82 -4.70 72.64
C PRO A 2 11.11 -4.10 71.27
N LYS A 3 11.95 -4.76 70.46
CA LYS A 3 12.19 -4.41 69.09
C LYS A 3 10.95 -4.77 68.28
N GLN A 4 10.58 -3.88 67.36
CA GLN A 4 9.52 -4.07 66.38
C GLN A 4 10.11 -4.20 64.97
N THR A 5 9.36 -4.78 64.04
CA THR A 5 9.72 -4.93 62.64
C THR A 5 8.65 -4.31 61.77
N PHE A 6 9.09 -3.60 60.77
CA PHE A 6 8.25 -3.09 59.68
C PHE A 6 8.76 -3.70 58.38
N LYS A 7 7.88 -4.26 57.60
CA LYS A 7 8.26 -4.95 56.34
C LYS A 7 7.58 -4.33 55.15
N ILE A 8 8.34 -4.03 54.11
CA ILE A 8 7.84 -3.66 52.80
C ILE A 8 7.92 -4.91 51.92
N GLU A 9 6.75 -5.46 51.56
CA GLU A 9 6.65 -6.75 50.83
C GLU A 9 6.39 -6.58 49.35
N GLY A 10 6.16 -5.37 48.85
CA GLY A 10 5.89 -5.12 47.45
C GLY A 10 6.12 -3.68 47.05
N PHE A 11 6.38 -3.47 45.76
CA PHE A 11 6.73 -2.17 45.18
C PHE A 11 5.83 -1.83 43.99
N HIS A 12 4.69 -2.49 43.88
CA HIS A 12 3.83 -2.44 42.68
C HIS A 12 3.04 -1.12 42.55
N GLY A 13 3.14 -0.21 43.50
CA GLY A 13 2.53 1.13 43.39
C GLY A 13 3.25 2.07 42.45
N GLY A 14 4.54 1.83 42.15
CA GLY A 14 5.34 2.62 41.24
C GLY A 14 5.63 4.03 41.68
N LEU A 15 5.86 4.91 40.72
CA LEU A 15 6.18 6.32 40.93
C LEU A 15 4.93 7.12 41.31
N ASN A 16 5.06 7.98 42.34
CA ASN A 16 4.09 9.00 42.71
C ASN A 16 4.83 10.29 43.02
N THR A 17 4.75 11.28 42.15
CA THR A 17 5.37 12.59 42.31
C THR A 17 4.38 13.66 42.76
N ASN A 18 3.07 13.36 42.73
CA ASN A 18 2.02 14.31 43.09
C ASN A 18 1.90 14.54 44.61
N ALA A 19 2.10 13.48 45.40
CA ALA A 19 1.93 13.56 46.85
C ALA A 19 3.26 13.75 47.58
N ASP A 20 3.20 14.40 48.77
CA ASP A 20 4.38 14.45 49.67
C ASP A 20 4.90 13.03 49.94
N PRO A 21 6.22 12.79 49.97
CA PRO A 21 6.82 11.48 50.22
C PRO A 21 6.31 10.79 51.51
N ARG A 22 5.68 11.52 52.44
CA ARG A 22 5.03 10.95 53.63
C ARG A 22 3.63 10.43 53.41
N ASP A 23 2.95 10.99 52.40
CA ASP A 23 1.54 10.70 52.13
C ASP A 23 1.34 9.62 51.06
N ILE A 24 2.38 9.27 50.30
CA ILE A 24 2.33 8.18 49.35
C ILE A 24 2.09 6.82 50.02
N SER A 25 1.65 5.81 49.27
CA SER A 25 1.50 4.45 49.78
C SER A 25 2.88 3.80 50.04
N GLU A 26 2.95 2.86 51.01
CA GLU A 26 4.17 2.09 51.32
C GLU A 26 4.75 1.33 50.15
N ILE A 27 3.92 0.99 49.16
CA ILE A 27 4.29 0.28 47.94
C ILE A 27 4.70 1.22 46.80
N GLN A 28 4.60 2.55 47.01
CA GLN A 28 4.96 3.59 46.07
C GLN A 28 6.35 4.18 46.36
N SER A 29 6.88 4.86 45.38
CA SER A 29 8.16 5.56 45.42
C SER A 29 8.00 7.00 45.03
N SER A 30 8.66 7.92 45.68
CA SER A 30 8.71 9.33 45.32
C SER A 30 9.71 9.62 44.19
N ASP A 31 10.69 8.74 43.96
CA ASP A 31 11.69 8.90 42.87
C ASP A 31 12.22 7.54 42.43
N ILE A 32 12.04 7.30 41.10
CA ILE A 32 12.44 6.06 40.44
C ILE A 32 13.23 6.39 39.17
N LYS A 33 14.38 5.73 38.98
CA LYS A 33 15.15 5.76 37.74
C LYS A 33 15.69 4.37 37.42
N ASP A 34 15.61 3.99 36.14
CA ASP A 34 16.07 2.70 35.59
C ASP A 34 15.59 1.46 36.39
N VAL A 35 14.37 1.53 36.87
CA VAL A 35 13.72 0.45 37.60
C VAL A 35 12.54 -0.10 36.86
N LYS A 36 12.46 -1.42 36.82
CA LYS A 36 11.29 -2.17 36.38
C LYS A 36 10.66 -2.84 37.61
N ILE A 37 9.36 -2.74 37.74
CA ILE A 37 8.58 -3.49 38.71
C ILE A 37 8.12 -4.79 38.11
N THR A 38 8.42 -5.92 38.75
CA THR A 38 7.99 -7.25 38.27
C THR A 38 6.52 -7.51 38.63
N ASN A 39 5.89 -8.47 37.95
CA ASN A 39 4.52 -8.90 38.28
C ASN A 39 4.35 -9.42 39.73
N LEU A 40 5.47 -9.77 40.38
CA LEU A 40 5.51 -10.17 41.79
C LEU A 40 5.71 -8.98 42.73
N GLY A 41 5.71 -7.76 42.20
CA GLY A 41 5.91 -6.55 42.98
C GLY A 41 7.36 -6.31 43.41
N ARG A 42 8.35 -6.87 42.76
CA ARG A 42 9.77 -6.72 43.06
C ARG A 42 10.40 -5.61 42.25
N ILE A 43 11.40 -4.95 42.81
CA ILE A 43 12.24 -4.01 42.06
C ILE A 43 13.26 -4.78 41.24
N LYS A 44 13.39 -4.46 39.97
CA LYS A 44 14.38 -5.01 39.08
C LYS A 44 15.04 -3.91 38.27
N THR A 45 16.32 -4.06 37.96
CA THR A 45 17.02 -3.12 37.09
C THR A 45 16.43 -3.15 35.66
N LEU A 46 16.24 -1.97 35.09
CA LEU A 46 15.92 -1.76 33.72
C LEU A 46 17.23 -1.53 32.94
N GLY A 47 17.61 -2.47 32.09
CA GLY A 47 18.85 -2.38 31.31
C GLY A 47 18.70 -1.45 30.09
N ARG A 48 19.83 -1.09 29.48
CA ARG A 48 19.86 -0.27 28.26
C ARG A 48 19.34 -1.04 27.03
N THR A 49 18.92 -0.28 26.04
CA THR A 49 18.51 -0.85 24.76
C THR A 49 19.70 -1.38 23.95
N SER A 50 19.47 -2.39 23.14
CA SER A 50 20.47 -2.99 22.28
C SER A 50 20.43 -2.42 20.86
N LEU A 51 21.61 -2.32 20.22
CA LEU A 51 21.73 -2.06 18.80
C LEU A 51 21.43 -3.37 18.05
N ASN A 52 20.61 -3.32 17.01
CA ASN A 52 20.21 -4.50 16.28
C ASN A 52 20.73 -4.44 14.84
N ASN A 53 20.06 -4.19 13.85
CA ASN A 53 20.48 -4.28 12.46
C ASN A 53 21.20 -3.01 11.99
N SER A 54 22.31 -3.14 11.23
CA SER A 54 22.86 -2.00 10.50
C SER A 54 22.00 -1.67 9.28
N LEU A 55 21.80 -0.38 9.06
CA LEU A 55 21.15 0.16 7.86
C LEU A 55 22.12 0.15 6.67
N SER A 56 21.60 0.26 5.44
CA SER A 56 22.45 0.39 4.24
C SER A 56 23.30 1.66 4.29
N ASN A 57 22.74 2.73 4.82
CA ASN A 57 23.39 4.03 5.00
C ASN A 57 23.12 4.60 6.40
N SER A 58 23.91 5.61 6.80
CA SER A 58 23.59 6.40 7.98
C SER A 58 22.42 7.33 7.65
N ILE A 59 21.38 7.28 8.47
CA ILE A 59 20.18 8.11 8.30
C ILE A 59 20.38 9.45 8.99
N SER A 60 20.15 10.52 8.28
CA SER A 60 20.13 11.87 8.83
C SER A 60 18.73 12.20 9.35
N LEU A 61 18.57 12.22 10.65
CA LEU A 61 17.28 12.53 11.27
C LEU A 61 17.18 14.02 11.60
N LEU A 62 16.47 14.75 10.74
CA LEU A 62 16.18 16.17 11.00
C LEU A 62 14.86 16.43 11.75
N ASN A 63 14.03 15.50 11.98
CA ASN A 63 12.76 15.38 12.69
C ASN A 63 11.86 14.32 12.01
N ASN A 64 12.48 13.29 11.57
CA ASN A 64 11.85 12.30 10.70
C ASN A 64 11.00 11.30 11.49
N LYS A 65 9.78 11.04 11.03
CA LYS A 65 8.86 10.03 11.58
C LYS A 65 8.61 8.90 10.58
N GLY A 66 9.61 8.62 9.74
CA GLY A 66 9.51 7.73 8.60
C GLY A 66 9.90 6.27 8.84
N LEU A 67 9.74 5.72 10.04
CA LEU A 67 9.97 4.29 10.30
C LEU A 67 8.65 3.52 10.27
N PHE A 68 8.60 2.48 9.44
CA PHE A 68 7.41 1.63 9.29
C PHE A 68 7.82 0.16 9.14
N VAL A 69 7.02 -0.76 9.66
CA VAL A 69 7.15 -2.19 9.44
C VAL A 69 5.90 -2.71 8.76
N MET A 70 6.09 -3.38 7.64
CA MET A 70 5.03 -3.99 6.87
C MET A 70 5.17 -5.51 6.91
N ASP A 71 4.11 -6.21 7.30
CA ASP A 71 4.00 -7.64 7.09
C ASP A 71 3.45 -7.90 5.69
N SER A 72 4.20 -8.63 4.89
CA SER A 72 3.79 -8.98 3.54
C SER A 72 3.72 -10.49 3.36
N ASP A 73 2.58 -10.96 2.86
CA ASP A 73 2.45 -12.31 2.33
C ASP A 73 3.11 -12.34 0.95
N ARG A 74 4.35 -12.78 0.91
CA ARG A 74 5.08 -12.89 -0.35
C ARG A 74 4.89 -14.28 -0.94
N LYS A 75 4.41 -14.35 -2.17
CA LYS A 75 4.51 -15.59 -2.95
C LYS A 75 5.98 -15.85 -3.30
N VAL A 76 6.58 -16.86 -2.70
CA VAL A 76 7.88 -17.40 -3.12
C VAL A 76 7.63 -18.39 -4.26
N SER A 77 8.60 -18.59 -5.18
CA SER A 77 8.49 -19.48 -6.33
C SER A 77 7.74 -20.78 -6.02
N ASN A 78 6.89 -21.23 -6.91
CA ASN A 78 6.06 -22.45 -6.81
C ASN A 78 4.86 -22.37 -5.85
N ASN A 79 4.15 -21.26 -5.79
CA ASN A 79 2.94 -21.07 -4.97
C ASN A 79 3.12 -21.21 -3.44
N ALA A 80 4.33 -21.20 -2.93
CA ALA A 80 4.56 -21.08 -1.50
C ALA A 80 4.42 -19.62 -1.06
N LEU A 81 3.60 -19.36 -0.03
CA LEU A 81 3.54 -18.06 0.65
C LEU A 81 4.61 -18.03 1.73
N SER A 82 5.39 -16.98 1.80
CA SER A 82 6.23 -16.70 2.96
C SER A 82 5.80 -15.37 3.56
N ASN A 83 5.53 -15.38 4.86
CA ASN A 83 5.31 -14.14 5.60
C ASN A 83 6.67 -13.49 5.82
N GLU A 84 6.84 -12.29 5.32
CA GLU A 84 8.05 -11.50 5.46
C GLU A 84 7.72 -10.15 6.07
N SER A 85 8.49 -9.77 7.08
CA SER A 85 8.42 -8.41 7.62
C SER A 85 9.44 -7.53 6.91
N LEU A 86 8.96 -6.48 6.28
CA LEU A 86 9.77 -5.46 5.66
C LEU A 86 9.91 -4.28 6.61
N ILE A 87 11.16 -3.84 6.83
CA ILE A 87 11.42 -2.62 7.60
C ILE A 87 11.70 -1.51 6.60
N ILE A 88 10.96 -0.42 6.68
CA ILE A 88 11.05 0.72 5.77
C ILE A 88 11.41 1.95 6.57
N VAL A 89 12.44 2.65 6.13
CA VAL A 89 12.94 3.85 6.78
C VAL A 89 13.07 4.95 5.74
N TYR A 90 12.52 6.12 6.02
CA TYR A 90 12.72 7.32 5.21
C TYR A 90 13.88 8.14 5.75
N ASP A 91 14.83 8.47 4.91
CA ASP A 91 15.92 9.40 5.18
C ASP A 91 15.64 10.75 4.49
N ASP A 92 15.24 11.75 5.28
CA ASP A 92 14.94 13.10 4.78
C ASP A 92 16.19 13.85 4.34
N GLY A 93 17.35 13.55 4.89
CA GLY A 93 18.64 14.14 4.49
C GLY A 93 19.16 13.59 3.17
N GLY A 94 18.81 12.34 2.84
CA GLY A 94 19.17 11.66 1.60
C GLY A 94 18.07 11.65 0.55
N ASN A 95 16.86 12.08 0.89
CA ASN A 95 15.68 11.95 0.04
C ASN A 95 15.51 10.52 -0.49
N SER A 96 15.56 9.55 0.41
CA SER A 96 15.53 8.15 0.04
C SER A 96 14.77 7.29 1.04
N PHE A 97 14.30 6.13 0.58
CA PHE A 97 13.80 5.07 1.44
C PHE A 97 14.81 3.92 1.48
N ASP A 98 15.19 3.52 2.67
CA ASP A 98 15.88 2.27 2.91
C ASP A 98 14.84 1.18 3.23
N VAL A 99 14.91 0.07 2.51
CA VAL A 99 14.01 -1.07 2.70
C VAL A 99 14.83 -2.30 3.01
N LYS A 100 14.51 -2.98 4.10
CA LYS A 100 15.07 -4.28 4.45
C LYS A 100 14.07 -5.39 4.16
N ASP A 101 14.49 -6.33 3.33
CA ASP A 101 13.82 -7.60 3.08
C ASP A 101 14.71 -8.79 3.51
N SER A 102 14.32 -10.01 3.14
CA SER A 102 15.13 -11.22 3.39
C SER A 102 16.47 -11.23 2.64
N GLY A 103 16.60 -10.47 1.56
CA GLY A 103 17.82 -10.32 0.76
C GLY A 103 18.81 -9.29 1.32
N GLY A 104 18.38 -8.45 2.25
CA GLY A 104 19.21 -7.40 2.84
C GLY A 104 18.58 -6.03 2.75
N TRP A 105 19.41 -5.00 2.73
CA TRP A 105 18.99 -3.61 2.58
C TRP A 105 19.09 -3.16 1.13
N SER A 106 18.08 -2.39 0.67
CA SER A 106 18.11 -1.67 -0.61
C SER A 106 17.68 -0.22 -0.38
N THR A 107 18.20 0.70 -1.18
CA THR A 107 17.89 2.14 -1.12
C THR A 107 17.20 2.56 -2.41
N ALA A 108 16.13 3.33 -2.30
CA ALA A 108 15.44 3.95 -3.42
C ALA A 108 15.43 5.47 -3.25
N GLU A 109 15.89 6.20 -4.26
CA GLU A 109 15.88 7.66 -4.26
C GLU A 109 14.46 8.16 -4.58
N ILE A 110 13.74 8.55 -3.54
CA ILE A 110 12.37 9.09 -3.63
C ILE A 110 12.28 10.29 -2.70
N SER A 111 12.09 11.45 -3.27
CA SER A 111 11.92 12.70 -2.52
C SER A 111 10.46 12.91 -2.13
N LEU A 112 10.23 13.23 -0.88
CA LEU A 112 8.94 13.69 -0.36
C LEU A 112 9.02 15.18 -0.05
N ASP A 113 7.87 15.86 -0.09
CA ASP A 113 7.76 17.28 0.31
C ASP A 113 7.68 17.46 1.84
N THR A 114 7.74 16.37 2.61
CA THR A 114 7.62 16.36 4.08
C THR A 114 8.53 15.32 4.72
N ASN A 115 8.84 15.59 5.98
CA ASN A 115 9.60 14.66 6.83
C ASN A 115 8.70 13.69 7.62
N ASP A 116 7.37 13.83 7.48
CA ASP A 116 6.38 13.02 8.20
C ASP A 116 5.51 12.22 7.21
N PRO A 117 6.06 11.20 6.53
CA PRO A 117 5.30 10.38 5.61
C PRO A 117 4.18 9.62 6.34
N VAL A 118 3.08 9.42 5.63
CA VAL A 118 1.92 8.69 6.12
C VAL A 118 1.91 7.30 5.50
N PHE A 119 2.10 6.29 6.31
CA PHE A 119 2.13 4.90 5.87
C PHE A 119 0.83 4.18 6.17
N TYR A 120 0.38 3.35 5.25
CA TYR A 120 -0.55 2.26 5.54
C TYR A 120 -0.32 1.10 4.58
N SER A 121 -0.59 -0.10 5.03
CA SER A 121 -0.47 -1.30 4.23
C SER A 121 -1.82 -2.02 4.14
N SER A 122 -2.11 -2.57 2.98
CA SER A 122 -3.28 -3.41 2.73
C SER A 122 -3.04 -4.27 1.50
N ASP A 123 -3.54 -5.49 1.50
CA ASP A 123 -3.41 -6.44 0.39
C ASP A 123 -1.97 -6.66 -0.09
N GLY A 124 -1.00 -6.62 0.84
CA GLY A 124 0.41 -6.79 0.51
C GLY A 124 1.04 -5.61 -0.24
N ILE A 125 0.38 -4.46 -0.28
CA ILE A 125 0.90 -3.22 -0.86
C ILE A 125 1.07 -2.20 0.25
N LEU A 126 2.26 -1.61 0.35
CA LEU A 126 2.49 -0.43 1.16
C LEU A 126 2.10 0.81 0.36
N ARG A 127 1.34 1.70 0.97
CA ARG A 127 1.00 2.99 0.41
C ARG A 127 1.57 4.08 1.29
N ILE A 128 2.20 5.05 0.63
CA ILE A 128 2.91 6.13 1.30
C ILE A 128 2.35 7.45 0.78
N GLY A 129 1.70 8.19 1.67
CA GLY A 129 1.29 9.57 1.41
C GLY A 129 2.39 10.53 1.84
N ASP A 130 2.54 11.61 1.10
CA ASP A 130 3.52 12.64 1.40
C ASP A 130 3.26 13.36 2.74
N GLY A 131 2.03 13.34 3.27
CA GLY A 131 1.70 14.04 4.51
C GLY A 131 1.72 15.56 4.39
N SER A 132 2.12 16.14 3.26
CA SER A 132 2.15 17.57 2.97
C SER A 132 1.08 17.95 1.94
N PHE A 133 0.91 19.27 1.75
CA PHE A 133 0.11 19.81 0.65
C PHE A 133 0.97 20.45 -0.43
N GLY A 134 2.24 20.06 -0.52
CA GLY A 134 3.19 20.50 -1.52
C GLY A 134 2.73 20.31 -2.97
N GLN A 135 3.56 20.63 -3.94
CA GLN A 135 3.13 20.66 -5.35
C GLN A 135 3.06 19.28 -6.01
N SER A 136 3.84 18.30 -5.52
CA SER A 136 4.00 17.03 -6.23
C SER A 136 2.79 16.12 -6.16
N GLY A 137 2.01 16.14 -5.09
CA GLY A 137 0.73 15.42 -4.97
C GLY A 137 0.77 13.93 -5.22
N LYS A 138 1.92 13.34 -5.16
CA LYS A 138 2.15 11.96 -5.54
C LYS A 138 1.98 11.05 -4.32
N TRP A 139 1.33 9.92 -4.56
CA TRP A 139 1.39 8.80 -3.65
C TRP A 139 2.45 7.85 -4.16
N TYR A 140 3.19 7.27 -3.25
CA TYR A 140 4.14 6.23 -3.57
C TYR A 140 3.61 4.91 -3.04
N GLY A 141 3.99 3.83 -3.71
CA GLY A 141 3.70 2.48 -3.28
C GLY A 141 4.95 1.63 -3.29
N TYR A 142 5.00 0.68 -2.40
CA TYR A 142 6.00 -0.38 -2.41
C TYR A 142 5.27 -1.72 -2.52
N ILE A 143 5.52 -2.42 -3.61
CA ILE A 143 5.01 -3.76 -3.85
C ILE A 143 6.18 -4.71 -3.71
N PRO A 144 6.28 -5.46 -2.61
CA PRO A 144 7.31 -6.48 -2.47
C PRO A 144 7.19 -7.45 -3.63
N ASN A 145 8.31 -7.85 -4.21
CA ASN A 145 8.42 -8.70 -5.40
C ASN A 145 7.26 -9.69 -5.55
N ARG A 146 6.18 -9.24 -6.16
CA ARG A 146 5.16 -10.13 -6.69
C ARG A 146 5.72 -10.71 -7.98
N TYR A 147 5.61 -12.00 -8.10
CA TYR A 147 6.20 -12.73 -9.22
C TYR A 147 5.49 -12.40 -10.52
N PHE A 148 6.09 -11.57 -11.33
CA PHE A 148 5.91 -11.58 -12.77
C PHE A 148 6.87 -12.60 -13.43
N ASN A 149 7.17 -13.70 -12.75
CA ASN A 149 8.21 -14.64 -13.15
C ASN A 149 7.96 -15.31 -14.49
N SER A 150 6.72 -15.42 -14.94
CA SER A 150 6.43 -15.93 -16.27
C SER A 150 6.69 -14.90 -17.38
N LEU A 151 6.69 -13.62 -17.06
CA LEU A 151 6.81 -12.51 -17.99
C LEU A 151 8.17 -11.79 -17.94
N ARG A 152 9.03 -12.09 -16.95
CA ARG A 152 10.34 -11.48 -16.78
C ARG A 152 11.45 -12.53 -16.85
N ALA A 153 12.44 -12.28 -17.67
CA ALA A 153 13.64 -13.10 -17.77
C ALA A 153 14.70 -12.73 -16.75
N ASP A 154 14.64 -11.56 -16.17
CA ASP A 154 15.64 -11.08 -15.24
C ASP A 154 15.03 -10.75 -13.89
N SER A 155 15.50 -11.45 -12.88
CA SER A 155 15.08 -11.28 -11.49
C SER A 155 15.89 -10.20 -10.74
N SER A 156 16.89 -9.60 -11.37
CA SER A 156 17.92 -8.85 -10.66
C SER A 156 17.65 -7.34 -10.51
N ALA A 157 16.70 -6.77 -11.26
CA ALA A 157 16.46 -5.33 -11.27
C ALA A 157 14.97 -4.98 -11.23
N ILE A 158 14.23 -5.53 -10.25
CA ILE A 158 12.83 -5.15 -10.08
C ILE A 158 12.79 -3.97 -9.13
N ASP A 159 12.53 -2.81 -9.65
CA ASP A 159 12.09 -1.71 -8.81
C ASP A 159 10.74 -2.04 -8.19
N ASN A 160 10.71 -2.19 -6.86
CA ASN A 160 9.49 -2.46 -6.13
C ASN A 160 8.68 -1.18 -5.85
N TRP A 161 9.26 -0.04 -6.16
CA TRP A 161 8.62 1.26 -5.99
C TRP A 161 7.76 1.60 -7.19
N ILE A 162 6.60 2.13 -6.93
CA ILE A 162 5.66 2.62 -7.95
C ILE A 162 5.11 3.97 -7.53
N SER A 163 4.84 4.81 -8.51
CA SER A 163 3.97 5.97 -8.29
C SER A 163 2.52 5.49 -8.27
N LEU A 164 1.82 5.75 -7.18
CA LEU A 164 0.39 5.50 -7.08
C LEU A 164 -0.33 6.76 -7.56
N ASN A 165 -0.68 6.79 -8.82
CA ASN A 165 -1.63 7.76 -9.29
C ASN A 165 -3.04 7.30 -8.87
N GLN A 166 -3.83 8.19 -8.32
CA GLN A 166 -5.21 7.87 -7.90
C GLN A 166 -6.15 7.62 -9.07
N ASP A 167 -5.78 8.10 -10.24
CA ASP A 167 -6.54 7.91 -11.46
C ASP A 167 -6.11 6.60 -12.14
N ILE A 168 -6.41 5.47 -11.51
CA ILE A 168 -6.21 4.15 -12.11
C ILE A 168 -7.16 3.90 -13.29
N ASP A 169 -8.14 4.74 -13.47
CA ASP A 169 -9.06 4.72 -14.60
C ASP A 169 -8.60 5.66 -15.74
N SER A 170 -7.36 6.13 -15.70
CA SER A 170 -6.81 6.98 -16.75
C SER A 170 -6.72 6.22 -18.09
N PRO A 171 -7.32 6.72 -19.14
CA PRO A 171 -7.27 6.09 -20.47
C PRO A 171 -5.87 6.08 -21.10
N THR A 172 -4.88 6.69 -20.46
CA THR A 172 -3.49 6.72 -20.97
C THR A 172 -2.70 5.44 -20.71
N LEU A 173 -3.27 4.48 -19.97
CA LEU A 173 -2.55 3.27 -19.52
C LEU A 173 -2.44 2.17 -20.57
N GLY A 174 -2.93 2.33 -21.76
CA GLY A 174 -2.74 1.35 -22.82
C GLY A 174 -3.43 1.72 -24.11
N LYS A 175 -2.87 1.29 -25.22
CA LYS A 175 -3.48 1.40 -26.54
C LYS A 175 -3.80 0.01 -27.08
N CYS A 176 -4.98 -0.13 -27.65
CA CYS A 176 -5.41 -1.37 -28.26
C CYS A 176 -5.80 -1.09 -29.72
N LEU A 177 -5.38 -1.97 -30.61
CA LEU A 177 -5.62 -1.85 -32.02
C LEU A 177 -6.62 -2.87 -32.53
N ILE A 178 -7.44 -2.46 -33.45
CA ILE A 178 -8.15 -3.35 -34.33
C ILE A 178 -7.24 -3.63 -35.53
N SER A 179 -6.59 -4.79 -35.53
CA SER A 179 -5.71 -5.24 -36.61
C SER A 179 -5.67 -6.76 -36.65
N ASN A 180 -5.19 -7.32 -37.73
CA ASN A 180 -5.07 -8.77 -37.86
C ASN A 180 -3.96 -9.30 -36.92
N PRO A 181 -4.27 -10.16 -35.91
CA PRO A 181 -3.28 -10.69 -35.01
C PRO A 181 -2.36 -11.75 -35.66
N GLU A 182 -2.69 -12.28 -36.82
CA GLU A 182 -1.87 -13.29 -37.50
C GLU A 182 -0.77 -12.69 -38.39
N VAL A 183 -0.73 -11.38 -38.53
CA VAL A 183 0.35 -10.70 -39.22
C VAL A 183 1.61 -10.89 -38.37
N GLY A 184 2.53 -11.64 -38.93
CA GLY A 184 3.74 -12.08 -38.22
C GLY A 184 4.57 -10.94 -37.64
N SER A 185 5.42 -11.28 -36.70
CA SER A 185 6.30 -10.42 -35.90
C SER A 185 7.22 -9.49 -36.70
N ASP A 186 7.13 -9.46 -37.99
CA ASP A 186 8.01 -8.77 -38.87
C ASP A 186 7.25 -7.92 -39.88
N SER A 187 7.26 -6.69 -39.62
CA SER A 187 7.35 -5.60 -40.60
C SER A 187 6.26 -5.45 -41.68
N ASN A 188 5.26 -6.27 -41.79
CA ASN A 188 4.30 -6.16 -42.88
C ASN A 188 2.94 -5.70 -42.34
N GLY A 189 2.69 -4.44 -42.49
CA GLY A 189 1.37 -3.86 -42.34
C GLY A 189 0.97 -3.40 -40.94
N VAL A 190 1.57 -3.90 -39.90
CA VAL A 190 1.52 -3.27 -38.59
C VAL A 190 2.88 -2.66 -38.36
N ASN A 191 2.93 -1.35 -38.28
CA ASN A 191 4.18 -0.63 -38.22
C ASN A 191 5.08 -1.21 -37.13
N SER A 192 6.26 -1.63 -37.51
CA SER A 192 7.23 -2.29 -36.62
C SER A 192 7.90 -1.31 -35.65
N SER A 193 7.58 -0.03 -35.71
CA SER A 193 8.09 0.92 -34.73
C SER A 193 7.36 0.69 -33.44
N ALA A 194 8.12 0.18 -32.51
CA ALA A 194 7.70 -0.11 -31.16
C ALA A 194 6.94 1.03 -30.47
N SER A 195 7.09 2.26 -30.94
CA SER A 195 6.46 3.45 -30.40
C SER A 195 4.96 3.58 -30.63
N GLU A 196 4.38 2.81 -31.54
CA GLU A 196 2.97 3.01 -31.95
C GLU A 196 1.95 2.20 -31.15
N TYR A 197 2.40 1.22 -30.35
CA TYR A 197 1.52 0.26 -29.68
C TYR A 197 1.52 0.39 -28.17
N ILE A 198 1.70 1.58 -27.64
CA ILE A 198 2.25 1.66 -26.33
C ILE A 198 1.27 2.28 -25.38
N GLY A 199 1.12 1.62 -24.22
CA GLY A 199 0.59 2.22 -23.03
C GLY A 199 1.61 3.17 -22.38
N ASN A 200 1.16 4.29 -21.88
CA ASN A 200 1.97 5.12 -21.03
C ASN A 200 2.15 4.40 -19.71
N VAL A 201 3.38 4.09 -19.34
CA VAL A 201 3.72 3.66 -18.01
C VAL A 201 4.05 4.91 -17.21
N ILE A 202 3.38 5.07 -16.10
CA ILE A 202 3.73 6.13 -15.14
C ILE A 202 5.06 5.71 -14.53
N ASP A 203 6.10 6.49 -14.75
CA ASP A 203 7.35 6.28 -14.07
C ASP A 203 7.27 6.66 -12.58
N VAL A 204 8.29 6.34 -11.82
CA VAL A 204 8.34 6.65 -10.38
C VAL A 204 8.39 8.16 -10.13
N SER A 205 8.81 8.96 -11.11
CA SER A 205 8.82 10.43 -11.06
C SER A 205 7.42 11.02 -11.32
N GLY A 206 6.50 10.22 -11.86
CA GLY A 206 5.12 10.62 -12.15
C GLY A 206 4.97 11.42 -13.43
N ASP A 207 5.99 11.42 -14.25
CA ASP A 207 5.87 11.87 -15.62
C ASP A 207 5.32 10.73 -16.48
N ASP A 208 4.37 11.05 -17.35
CA ASP A 208 3.90 10.11 -18.37
C ASP A 208 5.07 9.85 -19.32
N VAL A 209 5.87 8.86 -19.03
CA VAL A 209 6.88 8.40 -19.97
C VAL A 209 6.19 7.46 -20.94
N ALA A 210 6.22 7.80 -22.19
CA ALA A 210 5.90 6.87 -23.26
C ALA A 210 6.88 5.70 -23.18
N VAL A 211 6.52 4.65 -22.47
CA VAL A 211 7.32 3.44 -22.43
C VAL A 211 6.96 2.61 -23.64
N PRO A 212 7.91 2.37 -24.52
CA PRO A 212 7.70 1.47 -25.61
C PRO A 212 7.24 0.11 -25.10
N ASN A 213 6.01 -0.31 -25.42
CA ASN A 213 5.62 -1.72 -25.47
C ASN A 213 5.29 -2.42 -24.15
N ALA A 214 4.48 -1.84 -23.30
CA ALA A 214 4.08 -2.55 -22.09
C ALA A 214 3.04 -3.66 -22.41
N VAL A 215 1.93 -3.33 -23.03
CA VAL A 215 0.86 -4.26 -23.40
C VAL A 215 0.21 -3.80 -24.71
N ASN A 216 0.12 -4.69 -25.67
CA ASN A 216 -0.60 -4.48 -26.92
C ASN A 216 -1.70 -5.50 -27.06
N LEU A 217 -2.89 -5.06 -27.34
CA LEU A 217 -4.03 -5.90 -27.64
C LEU A 217 -4.51 -5.62 -29.05
N ARG A 218 -4.75 -6.68 -29.83
CA ARG A 218 -5.24 -6.59 -31.19
C ARG A 218 -6.44 -7.50 -31.38
N VAL A 219 -7.34 -7.08 -32.22
CA VAL A 219 -8.44 -7.90 -32.69
C VAL A 219 -8.41 -7.99 -34.22
N GLY A 220 -8.65 -9.14 -34.75
CA GLY A 220 -8.75 -9.39 -36.18
C GLY A 220 -9.72 -10.51 -36.49
N VAL A 221 -9.87 -10.86 -37.73
CA VAL A 221 -10.80 -11.91 -38.19
C VAL A 221 -10.05 -13.22 -38.31
N GLN A 222 -10.68 -14.31 -37.88
CA GLN A 222 -10.14 -15.64 -38.13
C GLN A 222 -10.39 -16.03 -39.61
N TYR A 223 -9.36 -16.51 -40.27
CA TYR A 223 -9.42 -17.00 -41.63
C TYR A 223 -8.60 -18.28 -41.80
N SER A 224 -8.95 -19.05 -42.87
CA SER A 224 -8.24 -20.28 -43.27
C SER A 224 -7.30 -20.04 -44.45
N ALA A 225 -7.61 -19.07 -45.31
CA ALA A 225 -6.76 -18.67 -46.41
C ALA A 225 -6.72 -17.16 -46.57
N ASN A 226 -5.53 -16.63 -46.85
CA ASN A 226 -5.24 -15.21 -46.97
C ASN A 226 -4.75 -14.88 -48.36
N TYR A 227 -5.29 -13.80 -48.90
CA TYR A 227 -4.80 -13.21 -50.17
C TYR A 227 -4.20 -11.85 -49.83
N PRO A 228 -2.87 -11.70 -49.77
CA PRO A 228 -2.19 -10.48 -49.35
C PRO A 228 -2.68 -9.22 -50.07
N SER A 229 -2.88 -8.13 -49.36
CA SER A 229 -3.48 -6.89 -49.87
C SER A 229 -2.41 -5.86 -50.19
N ALA A 230 -1.66 -6.04 -51.26
CA ALA A 230 -0.82 -4.95 -51.76
C ALA A 230 -1.46 -4.36 -53.04
N ALA A 231 -1.27 -3.07 -53.30
CA ALA A 231 -1.81 -2.41 -54.48
C ALA A 231 -1.44 -3.16 -55.77
N SER A 232 -0.23 -3.73 -55.81
CA SER A 232 0.22 -4.53 -56.93
C SER A 232 -0.56 -5.84 -57.18
N ASN A 233 -1.35 -6.28 -56.22
CA ASN A 233 -2.17 -7.49 -56.30
C ASN A 233 -3.58 -7.27 -56.83
N TYR A 234 -3.98 -6.02 -57.00
CA TYR A 234 -5.29 -5.68 -57.51
C TYR A 234 -5.25 -5.10 -58.90
N THR A 235 -6.37 -5.21 -59.59
CA THR A 235 -6.63 -4.51 -60.82
C THR A 235 -7.81 -3.58 -60.56
N THR A 236 -7.57 -2.31 -60.71
CA THR A 236 -8.62 -1.28 -60.55
C THR A 236 -9.18 -0.85 -61.91
N SER A 237 -10.46 -0.58 -61.90
CA SER A 237 -11.14 0.04 -63.04
C SER A 237 -11.77 1.35 -62.59
N ASN A 238 -11.56 2.40 -63.42
CA ASN A 238 -12.07 3.74 -63.20
C ASN A 238 -11.42 4.52 -62.05
N SER A 239 -10.33 4.01 -61.44
CA SER A 239 -9.62 4.65 -60.40
C SER A 239 -8.14 4.22 -60.34
N THR A 240 -7.40 4.74 -59.38
CA THR A 240 -6.02 4.35 -59.03
C THR A 240 -5.96 3.84 -57.60
N ASP A 241 -5.05 2.96 -57.38
CA ASP A 241 -4.80 2.33 -56.06
C ASP A 241 -3.42 2.70 -55.54
N SER A 242 -3.29 2.64 -54.23
CA SER A 242 -2.01 2.81 -53.51
C SER A 242 -2.07 2.09 -52.17
N ASP A 243 -0.91 1.62 -51.72
CA ASP A 243 -0.80 1.08 -50.35
C ASP A 243 -1.06 2.17 -49.32
N SER A 244 -1.93 1.88 -48.40
CA SER A 244 -2.24 2.80 -47.30
C SER A 244 -1.18 2.75 -46.21
N SER A 245 -0.68 3.90 -45.80
CA SER A 245 0.20 4.03 -44.62
C SER A 245 -0.53 4.50 -43.37
N THR A 246 -1.82 4.82 -43.49
CA THR A 246 -2.59 5.47 -42.40
C THR A 246 -3.76 4.63 -41.89
N ILE A 247 -4.20 3.62 -42.64
CA ILE A 247 -5.32 2.75 -42.29
C ILE A 247 -4.79 1.35 -42.05
N TYR A 248 -4.86 0.90 -40.81
CA TYR A 248 -4.38 -0.41 -40.38
C TYR A 248 -5.33 -1.53 -40.83
N PRO A 249 -4.81 -2.64 -41.36
CA PRO A 249 -5.63 -3.73 -41.85
C PRO A 249 -6.25 -4.55 -40.70
N LEU A 250 -7.53 -4.80 -40.79
CA LEU A 250 -8.25 -5.75 -39.98
C LEU A 250 -8.11 -7.20 -40.51
N LEU A 251 -7.94 -7.30 -41.80
CA LEU A 251 -7.64 -8.53 -42.53
C LEU A 251 -6.23 -8.42 -43.06
N ASN A 252 -5.52 -9.35 -43.43
CA ASN A 252 -4.23 -9.29 -44.12
C ASN A 252 -3.15 -8.37 -43.46
N ASP A 253 -2.09 -8.18 -44.17
CA ASP A 253 -0.90 -7.43 -43.80
C ASP A 253 -0.92 -5.96 -44.24
N GLN A 254 -1.78 -5.57 -45.17
CA GLN A 254 -1.86 -4.22 -45.70
C GLN A 254 -3.31 -3.82 -46.06
N THR A 255 -3.54 -2.52 -46.08
CA THR A 255 -4.74 -1.88 -46.61
C THR A 255 -4.38 -1.16 -47.92
N VAL A 256 -5.23 -1.27 -48.89
CA VAL A 256 -5.09 -0.57 -50.16
C VAL A 256 -6.16 0.54 -50.25
N THR A 257 -5.73 1.76 -50.47
CA THR A 257 -6.60 2.90 -50.65
C THR A 257 -6.90 3.06 -52.16
N ILE A 258 -8.17 3.17 -52.52
CA ILE A 258 -8.67 3.42 -53.85
C ILE A 258 -9.09 4.89 -53.92
N ALA A 259 -8.46 5.62 -54.82
CA ALA A 259 -8.74 7.02 -54.98
C ALA A 259 -10.11 7.24 -55.65
N GLU A 260 -10.62 8.44 -55.49
CA GLU A 260 -11.78 8.89 -56.21
C GLU A 260 -11.59 8.77 -57.75
N GLN A 261 -12.68 8.61 -58.49
CA GLN A 261 -12.69 8.52 -59.92
C GLN A 261 -12.09 9.78 -60.55
N THR A 262 -11.16 9.61 -61.46
CA THR A 262 -10.40 10.72 -62.02
C THR A 262 -11.03 11.38 -63.27
N SER A 263 -11.93 10.74 -63.92
CA SER A 263 -12.69 11.33 -65.07
C SER A 263 -13.72 10.37 -65.68
N GLY A 264 -14.87 10.87 -66.03
CA GLY A 264 -15.93 10.16 -66.75
C GLY A 264 -17.18 9.91 -65.94
N THR A 265 -18.27 9.55 -66.61
CA THR A 265 -19.51 9.09 -65.97
C THR A 265 -19.48 7.58 -65.93
N TYR A 266 -19.03 7.02 -64.82
CA TYR A 266 -19.12 5.57 -64.61
C TYR A 266 -20.03 5.34 -63.39
N ASP A 267 -20.81 4.26 -63.51
CA ASP A 267 -21.76 3.90 -62.42
C ASP A 267 -21.08 3.30 -61.20
N TYR A 268 -19.80 2.89 -61.30
CA TYR A 268 -19.03 2.27 -60.20
C TYR A 268 -17.53 2.35 -60.41
N VAL A 269 -16.81 2.21 -59.31
CA VAL A 269 -15.39 1.90 -59.26
C VAL A 269 -15.24 0.43 -58.90
N SER A 270 -14.39 -0.31 -59.56
CA SER A 270 -14.13 -1.72 -59.18
C SER A 270 -12.68 -1.98 -58.84
N VAL A 271 -12.52 -2.91 -57.93
CA VAL A 271 -11.26 -3.48 -57.49
C VAL A 271 -11.36 -4.99 -57.61
N ALA A 272 -10.57 -5.60 -58.47
CA ALA A 272 -10.60 -7.02 -58.74
C ALA A 272 -9.25 -7.68 -58.50
N ARG A 273 -9.28 -8.94 -58.16
CA ARG A 273 -8.10 -9.80 -58.15
C ARG A 273 -8.42 -11.24 -58.49
N SER A 274 -7.40 -11.94 -58.97
CA SER A 274 -7.49 -13.38 -59.15
C SER A 274 -7.42 -14.07 -57.79
N VAL A 275 -8.32 -15.01 -57.58
CA VAL A 275 -8.33 -15.93 -56.44
C VAL A 275 -8.42 -17.33 -57.02
N ASP A 276 -7.72 -18.29 -56.46
CA ASP A 276 -7.77 -19.66 -56.89
C ASP A 276 -8.09 -20.52 -55.66
N ASN A 277 -9.39 -20.60 -55.37
CA ASN A 277 -9.86 -21.30 -54.18
C ASN A 277 -11.25 -21.88 -54.34
N ASN A 278 -11.42 -23.10 -53.88
CA ASN A 278 -12.75 -23.69 -53.68
C ASN A 278 -13.33 -23.20 -52.38
N VAL A 279 -14.38 -22.41 -52.41
CA VAL A 279 -15.12 -21.96 -51.25
C VAL A 279 -16.29 -22.93 -51.05
N SER A 280 -16.23 -23.76 -50.00
CA SER A 280 -17.29 -24.70 -49.67
C SER A 280 -18.50 -24.01 -49.02
N GLU A 281 -19.64 -24.73 -48.91
CA GLU A 281 -20.86 -24.18 -48.30
C GLU A 281 -20.69 -23.79 -46.84
N ASP A 282 -19.71 -24.35 -46.17
CA ASP A 282 -19.32 -24.05 -44.77
C ASP A 282 -18.27 -22.92 -44.65
N GLN A 283 -17.91 -22.29 -45.77
CA GLN A 283 -16.95 -21.19 -45.84
C GLN A 283 -17.58 -19.91 -46.36
N SER A 284 -16.96 -18.78 -46.06
CA SER A 284 -17.31 -17.47 -46.57
C SER A 284 -16.05 -16.71 -47.02
N MET A 285 -16.19 -15.88 -48.05
CA MET A 285 -15.19 -14.87 -48.35
C MET A 285 -15.50 -13.59 -47.61
N ILE A 286 -14.52 -13.06 -46.89
CA ILE A 286 -14.66 -11.84 -46.10
C ILE A 286 -13.80 -10.76 -46.74
N THR A 287 -14.41 -9.61 -46.98
CA THR A 287 -13.75 -8.40 -47.50
C THR A 287 -13.84 -7.32 -46.47
N GLY A 288 -12.71 -6.72 -46.06
CA GLY A 288 -12.68 -5.50 -45.29
C GLY A 288 -12.91 -4.28 -46.21
N PHE A 289 -13.92 -3.51 -45.88
CA PHE A 289 -14.28 -2.28 -46.60
C PHE A 289 -14.33 -1.10 -45.63
N TYR A 290 -13.56 -0.06 -45.92
CA TYR A 290 -13.55 1.17 -45.14
C TYR A 290 -13.88 2.37 -46.00
N ILE A 291 -14.76 3.24 -45.51
CA ILE A 291 -15.18 4.47 -46.14
C ILE A 291 -15.33 5.59 -45.14
N THR A 292 -14.86 6.78 -45.48
CA THR A 292 -15.03 7.97 -44.63
C THR A 292 -16.45 8.50 -44.65
N THR A 293 -16.88 9.28 -43.68
CA THR A 293 -18.18 9.96 -43.70
C THR A 293 -18.37 10.82 -44.90
N ALA A 294 -17.34 11.48 -45.42
CA ALA A 294 -17.42 12.32 -46.59
C ALA A 294 -17.81 11.51 -47.83
N GLU A 295 -17.06 10.46 -48.10
CA GLU A 295 -17.26 9.54 -49.22
C GLU A 295 -18.55 8.72 -49.10
N TRP A 296 -18.92 8.35 -47.86
CA TRP A 296 -20.16 7.62 -47.61
C TRP A 296 -21.41 8.40 -48.04
N ASN A 297 -21.38 9.72 -47.97
CA ASN A 297 -22.53 10.52 -48.43
C ASN A 297 -22.84 10.30 -49.90
N ASP A 298 -21.82 10.02 -50.71
CA ASP A 298 -21.94 9.84 -52.17
C ASP A 298 -22.10 8.38 -52.58
N LEU A 299 -22.01 7.45 -51.64
CA LEU A 299 -22.20 6.00 -51.79
C LEU A 299 -23.68 5.69 -52.12
N ASP A 300 -23.92 4.78 -53.08
CA ASP A 300 -25.22 4.17 -53.34
C ASP A 300 -25.30 2.74 -52.76
N LYS A 301 -24.39 1.87 -53.19
CA LYS A 301 -24.29 0.47 -52.74
C LYS A 301 -22.88 -0.08 -52.95
N VAL A 302 -22.60 -1.21 -52.29
CA VAL A 302 -21.40 -2.01 -52.51
C VAL A 302 -21.83 -3.39 -52.97
N GLU A 303 -21.14 -3.92 -53.99
CA GLU A 303 -21.43 -5.23 -54.59
C GLU A 303 -20.13 -6.05 -54.62
N ILE A 304 -20.20 -7.28 -54.16
CA ILE A 304 -19.12 -8.27 -54.33
C ILE A 304 -19.57 -9.28 -55.37
N GLN A 305 -18.75 -9.38 -56.42
CA GLN A 305 -18.95 -10.40 -57.46
C GLN A 305 -17.85 -11.46 -57.33
N LEU A 306 -18.25 -12.71 -57.23
CA LEU A 306 -17.36 -13.86 -57.29
C LEU A 306 -17.54 -14.53 -58.62
N THR A 307 -16.43 -14.89 -59.30
CA THR A 307 -16.45 -15.51 -60.61
C THR A 307 -16.03 -16.97 -60.48
N ASP A 308 -16.85 -17.89 -61.01
CA ASP A 308 -16.59 -19.31 -61.15
C ASP A 308 -16.59 -19.65 -62.65
N GLY A 309 -15.42 -19.72 -63.27
CA GLY A 309 -15.28 -19.89 -64.71
C GLY A 309 -15.91 -18.74 -65.54
N SER A 310 -17.09 -18.98 -66.09
CA SER A 310 -17.85 -17.97 -66.79
C SER A 310 -19.13 -17.52 -66.11
N GLU A 311 -19.36 -18.05 -64.89
CA GLU A 311 -20.56 -17.76 -64.13
C GLU A 311 -20.24 -16.78 -63.01
N PHE A 312 -21.25 -16.07 -62.49
CA PHE A 312 -21.09 -15.04 -61.48
C PHE A 312 -22.01 -15.29 -60.29
N MET A 313 -21.53 -14.96 -59.10
CA MET A 313 -22.29 -14.89 -57.88
C MET A 313 -22.20 -13.47 -57.33
N TYR A 314 -23.30 -12.91 -56.87
CA TYR A 314 -23.38 -11.53 -56.40
C TYR A 314 -23.83 -11.48 -54.95
N ASN A 315 -23.24 -10.55 -54.20
CA ASN A 315 -23.75 -10.13 -52.92
C ASN A 315 -23.80 -8.59 -52.87
N VAL A 316 -24.94 -8.04 -52.53
CA VAL A 316 -25.19 -6.58 -52.60
C VAL A 316 -25.43 -6.08 -51.17
N PHE A 317 -24.70 -5.04 -50.82
CA PHE A 317 -24.82 -4.35 -49.55
C PHE A 317 -25.34 -2.95 -49.79
N SER A 318 -26.45 -2.58 -49.14
CA SER A 318 -27.04 -1.26 -49.31
C SER A 318 -26.29 -0.20 -48.52
N LYS A 319 -26.39 1.06 -48.95
CA LYS A 319 -25.80 2.20 -48.25
C LYS A 319 -26.19 2.23 -46.74
N SER A 320 -27.44 1.87 -46.43
CA SER A 320 -27.95 1.88 -45.06
C SER A 320 -27.22 0.92 -44.14
N ASP A 321 -26.68 -0.16 -44.70
CA ASP A 321 -26.00 -1.22 -43.95
C ASP A 321 -24.53 -0.86 -43.72
N ILE A 322 -23.93 -0.18 -44.68
CA ILE A 322 -22.54 0.30 -44.63
C ILE A 322 -22.43 1.45 -43.59
N LYS A 323 -21.51 1.34 -42.69
CA LYS A 323 -21.21 2.40 -41.69
C LYS A 323 -19.93 3.13 -42.05
N PRO A 324 -19.94 4.48 -42.00
CA PRO A 324 -18.72 5.26 -42.24
C PRO A 324 -17.78 5.22 -41.03
N ASP A 325 -16.53 5.57 -41.29
CA ASP A 325 -15.46 5.73 -40.28
C ASP A 325 -15.23 4.50 -39.42
N CYS A 326 -15.52 3.31 -39.98
CA CYS A 326 -15.23 2.03 -39.34
C CYS A 326 -15.01 0.95 -40.39
N TRP A 327 -14.43 -0.18 -39.97
CA TRP A 327 -14.33 -1.34 -40.85
C TRP A 327 -15.68 -2.01 -41.03
N ASN A 328 -16.12 -2.16 -42.29
CA ASN A 328 -17.26 -3.01 -42.69
C ASN A 328 -16.69 -4.34 -43.18
N LEU A 329 -17.03 -5.43 -42.51
CA LEU A 329 -16.67 -6.78 -42.90
C LEU A 329 -17.79 -7.37 -43.75
N LEU A 330 -17.57 -7.38 -45.04
CA LEU A 330 -18.52 -7.88 -46.04
C LEU A 330 -18.34 -9.39 -46.16
N VAL A 331 -19.23 -10.15 -45.56
CA VAL A 331 -19.22 -11.61 -45.56
C VAL A 331 -20.04 -12.12 -46.72
N SER A 332 -19.39 -12.80 -47.63
CA SER A 332 -20.01 -13.41 -48.78
C SER A 332 -20.01 -14.92 -48.64
N SER A 333 -21.10 -15.47 -48.13
CA SER A 333 -21.35 -16.92 -48.10
C SER A 333 -21.97 -17.40 -49.39
N ILE A 334 -21.53 -18.52 -49.92
CA ILE A 334 -22.05 -19.10 -51.17
C ILE A 334 -23.53 -19.42 -51.03
N THR A 335 -24.00 -19.79 -49.85
CA THR A 335 -25.41 -20.10 -49.60
C THR A 335 -26.34 -18.88 -49.69
N ASN A 336 -25.79 -17.68 -49.45
CA ASN A 336 -26.55 -16.42 -49.43
C ASN A 336 -26.37 -15.59 -50.71
N LEU A 337 -25.54 -16.05 -51.66
CA LEU A 337 -25.27 -15.29 -52.87
C LEU A 337 -26.36 -15.50 -53.91
N ASP A 338 -26.68 -14.45 -54.65
CA ASP A 338 -27.52 -14.56 -55.84
C ASP A 338 -26.69 -15.26 -56.93
N ARG A 339 -27.03 -16.51 -57.20
CA ARG A 339 -26.26 -17.37 -58.08
C ARG A 339 -26.78 -17.28 -59.52
N GLY A 340 -26.09 -16.61 -60.38
CA GLY A 340 -26.34 -16.61 -61.79
C GLY A 340 -26.10 -17.95 -62.53
N GLY A 341 -26.10 -19.09 -61.79
CA GLY A 341 -25.77 -20.43 -62.34
C GLY A 341 -24.50 -21.04 -61.80
N ALA A 342 -23.71 -20.28 -60.99
CA ALA A 342 -22.43 -20.74 -60.44
C ALA A 342 -22.60 -21.77 -59.31
N SER A 343 -21.69 -22.73 -59.25
CA SER A 343 -21.69 -23.79 -58.20
C SER A 343 -20.96 -23.43 -56.91
N GLY A 344 -20.08 -22.44 -57.01
CA GLY A 344 -19.21 -22.06 -55.91
C GLY A 344 -17.93 -22.88 -55.76
N GLU A 345 -17.76 -23.89 -56.59
CA GLU A 345 -16.53 -24.66 -56.68
C GLU A 345 -15.56 -23.97 -57.64
N GLY A 346 -14.37 -23.61 -57.24
CA GLY A 346 -13.34 -23.06 -58.10
C GLY A 346 -13.46 -21.59 -58.40
N ILE A 347 -13.72 -20.78 -57.37
CA ILE A 347 -13.71 -19.32 -57.52
C ILE A 347 -12.38 -18.85 -58.08
N SER A 348 -12.42 -18.26 -59.30
CA SER A 348 -11.23 -17.81 -60.03
C SER A 348 -10.96 -16.33 -59.90
N ALA A 349 -11.99 -15.54 -59.61
CA ALA A 349 -11.84 -14.10 -59.41
C ALA A 349 -12.81 -13.54 -58.36
N TRP A 350 -12.37 -12.52 -57.71
CA TRP A 350 -13.13 -11.70 -56.80
C TRP A 350 -13.11 -10.24 -57.30
N ASP A 351 -14.26 -9.56 -57.29
CA ASP A 351 -14.43 -8.19 -57.76
C ASP A 351 -15.34 -7.44 -56.82
N LEU A 352 -14.82 -6.34 -56.24
CA LEU A 352 -15.56 -5.39 -55.40
C LEU A 352 -15.97 -4.19 -56.24
N ARG A 353 -17.26 -3.90 -56.30
CA ARG A 353 -17.82 -2.77 -57.06
C ARG A 353 -18.49 -1.82 -56.10
N VAL A 354 -18.08 -0.55 -56.14
CA VAL A 354 -18.62 0.53 -55.31
C VAL A 354 -19.35 1.51 -56.23
N TYR A 355 -20.63 1.62 -56.02
CA TYR A 355 -21.52 2.47 -56.82
C TYR A 355 -21.73 3.80 -56.12
N ASP A 356 -21.65 4.89 -56.90
CA ASP A 356 -21.98 6.24 -56.45
C ASP A 356 -23.43 6.62 -56.77
N ASN A 357 -23.98 7.57 -56.03
CA ASN A 357 -25.35 8.09 -56.24
C ASN A 357 -25.40 9.41 -56.99
N ILE A 358 -24.23 9.98 -57.36
CA ILE A 358 -24.07 11.25 -58.01
C ILE A 358 -22.91 11.08 -59.02
N THR A 359 -22.86 11.93 -60.01
CA THR A 359 -21.72 11.99 -60.95
C THR A 359 -20.44 12.50 -60.27
N GLY A 360 -20.13 11.94 -59.14
CA GLY A 360 -18.98 12.16 -58.32
C GLY A 360 -18.25 10.84 -58.06
N SER A 361 -17.11 10.88 -57.49
CA SER A 361 -16.29 9.73 -57.25
C SER A 361 -16.38 9.36 -55.77
N VAL A 362 -16.29 8.07 -55.47
CA VAL A 362 -16.25 7.55 -54.11
C VAL A 362 -14.88 6.91 -53.88
N GLY A 363 -14.10 7.51 -52.95
CA GLY A 363 -12.86 6.92 -52.47
C GLY A 363 -13.11 5.97 -51.32
N PHE A 364 -12.37 4.88 -51.22
CA PHE A 364 -12.51 3.89 -50.14
C PHE A 364 -11.22 3.14 -49.94
N SER A 365 -11.16 2.34 -48.87
CA SER A 365 -10.05 1.43 -48.65
C SER A 365 -10.54 0.00 -48.52
N VAL A 366 -9.71 -0.94 -48.96
CA VAL A 366 -10.02 -2.36 -49.01
C VAL A 366 -8.92 -3.18 -48.37
N ALA A 367 -9.32 -4.25 -47.72
CA ALA A 367 -8.42 -5.30 -47.19
C ALA A 367 -9.02 -6.67 -47.54
N GLY A 368 -8.17 -7.61 -47.95
CA GLY A 368 -8.65 -8.96 -48.33
C GLY A 368 -8.79 -9.17 -49.82
N PRO A 369 -9.59 -10.14 -50.26
CA PRO A 369 -10.42 -11.02 -49.46
C PRO A 369 -9.63 -12.06 -48.65
N VAL A 370 -10.31 -12.61 -47.68
CA VAL A 370 -9.85 -13.80 -46.96
C VAL A 370 -10.95 -14.86 -46.96
N VAL A 371 -10.59 -16.14 -46.85
CA VAL A 371 -11.55 -17.24 -46.73
C VAL A 371 -11.60 -17.69 -45.31
N ALA A 372 -12.77 -17.73 -44.72
CA ALA A 372 -13.00 -18.17 -43.36
C ALA A 372 -14.10 -19.23 -43.27
N THR A 373 -14.04 -20.05 -42.23
CA THR A 373 -15.16 -20.96 -41.92
C THR A 373 -16.36 -20.12 -41.49
N ASN A 374 -17.53 -20.45 -41.95
CA ASN A 374 -18.77 -19.80 -41.57
C ASN A 374 -19.24 -20.43 -40.22
N PRO A 375 -19.19 -19.73 -39.10
CA PRO A 375 -19.57 -20.29 -37.84
C PRO A 375 -21.09 -20.40 -37.64
N GLY A 376 -21.89 -19.92 -38.54
CA GLY A 376 -23.34 -19.91 -38.42
C GLY A 376 -23.81 -19.11 -37.18
N LEU A 377 -24.68 -19.69 -36.38
CA LEU A 377 -25.22 -19.02 -35.20
C LEU A 377 -24.20 -18.90 -34.04
N GLU A 378 -23.11 -19.65 -34.09
CA GLU A 378 -22.07 -19.60 -33.04
C GLU A 378 -21.13 -18.38 -33.23
N GLY A 379 -21.11 -17.74 -34.41
CA GLY A 379 -20.29 -16.57 -34.69
C GLY A 379 -20.93 -15.25 -34.28
N PHE A 380 -20.11 -14.18 -34.38
CA PHE A 380 -20.60 -12.81 -34.30
C PHE A 380 -21.50 -12.55 -35.49
N GLN A 381 -22.78 -12.32 -35.24
CA GLN A 381 -23.79 -12.09 -36.26
C GLN A 381 -23.66 -10.70 -36.86
N GLU A 382 -24.52 -10.37 -37.87
CA GLU A 382 -24.60 -9.01 -38.39
C GLU A 382 -24.83 -7.97 -37.31
N GLY A 383 -24.08 -6.89 -37.36
CA GLY A 383 -24.18 -5.78 -36.42
C GLY A 383 -22.91 -4.97 -36.27
N LEU A 384 -23.04 -3.83 -35.61
CA LEU A 384 -21.94 -2.93 -35.33
C LEU A 384 -21.37 -3.24 -33.93
N TYR A 385 -20.19 -3.79 -33.89
CA TYR A 385 -19.48 -4.18 -32.67
C TYR A 385 -18.39 -3.18 -32.34
N SER A 386 -18.15 -2.99 -31.05
CA SER A 386 -16.96 -2.35 -30.52
C SER A 386 -16.26 -3.29 -29.51
N PHE A 387 -14.94 -3.23 -29.48
CA PHE A 387 -14.11 -4.00 -28.59
C PHE A 387 -13.51 -3.08 -27.53
N HIS A 388 -13.49 -3.58 -26.32
CA HIS A 388 -13.05 -2.83 -25.15
C HIS A 388 -12.14 -3.71 -24.31
N TYR A 389 -11.31 -3.05 -23.49
CA TYR A 389 -10.46 -3.71 -22.52
C TYR A 389 -10.50 -2.94 -21.20
N SER A 390 -10.23 -3.62 -20.13
CA SER A 390 -9.96 -3.03 -18.82
C SER A 390 -8.68 -3.61 -18.23
N PHE A 391 -8.04 -2.89 -17.35
CA PHE A 391 -6.91 -3.40 -16.60
C PHE A 391 -7.34 -3.92 -15.23
N LEU A 392 -6.71 -5.04 -14.81
CA LEU A 392 -6.87 -5.60 -13.48
C LEU A 392 -5.66 -5.20 -12.63
N TYR A 393 -5.93 -4.74 -11.43
CA TYR A 393 -4.92 -4.27 -10.50
C TYR A 393 -4.93 -5.11 -9.23
N ASP A 394 -3.79 -5.20 -8.55
CA ASP A 394 -3.68 -5.64 -7.17
C ASP A 394 -4.38 -6.97 -6.88
N ASP A 395 -3.97 -8.05 -7.54
CA ASP A 395 -4.58 -9.38 -7.42
C ASP A 395 -6.04 -9.45 -7.91
N GLU A 396 -6.34 -8.73 -9.01
CA GLU A 396 -7.65 -8.74 -9.66
C GLU A 396 -8.80 -8.15 -8.81
N LYS A 397 -8.50 -7.47 -7.73
CA LYS A 397 -9.50 -6.87 -6.86
C LYS A 397 -10.03 -5.53 -7.34
N GLN A 398 -9.30 -4.90 -8.23
CA GLN A 398 -9.64 -3.61 -8.82
C GLN A 398 -9.61 -3.75 -10.33
N GLU A 399 -10.57 -3.12 -10.99
CA GLU A 399 -10.70 -3.13 -12.43
C GLU A 399 -10.93 -1.71 -12.92
N SER A 400 -10.23 -1.29 -13.97
CA SER A 400 -10.48 -0.01 -14.62
C SER A 400 -11.82 0.00 -15.38
N LEU A 401 -12.26 1.18 -15.81
CA LEU A 401 -13.35 1.27 -16.79
C LEU A 401 -12.94 0.57 -18.09
N PRO A 402 -13.89 0.03 -18.83
CA PRO A 402 -13.63 -0.49 -20.18
C PRO A 402 -13.26 0.65 -21.14
N PHE A 403 -12.09 0.54 -21.78
CA PHE A 403 -11.61 1.46 -22.79
C PHE A 403 -11.82 0.86 -24.17
N ALA A 404 -12.26 1.65 -25.12
CA ALA A 404 -12.38 1.18 -26.50
C ALA A 404 -10.98 0.91 -27.10
N PHE A 405 -10.88 -0.11 -27.94
CA PHE A 405 -9.73 -0.27 -28.81
C PHE A 405 -9.69 0.93 -29.77
N ALA A 406 -8.54 1.55 -29.87
CA ALA A 406 -8.35 2.72 -30.71
C ALA A 406 -7.11 2.58 -31.56
N ASP A 407 -7.12 3.23 -32.72
CA ASP A 407 -5.93 3.35 -33.53
C ASP A 407 -4.94 4.40 -32.97
N VAL A 408 -3.68 4.23 -33.31
CA VAL A 408 -2.56 5.06 -32.86
C VAL A 408 -2.60 6.48 -33.43
N ASP A 409 -3.11 6.64 -34.65
CA ASP A 409 -2.99 7.89 -35.39
C ASP A 409 -4.27 8.73 -35.43
N SER A 410 -5.09 8.70 -34.40
CA SER A 410 -6.30 9.53 -34.30
C SER A 410 -7.53 9.12 -35.12
N VAL A 411 -7.49 8.01 -35.82
CA VAL A 411 -8.68 7.45 -36.46
C VAL A 411 -9.23 6.37 -35.52
N ASN A 412 -10.37 6.64 -34.91
CA ASN A 412 -11.02 5.74 -33.95
C ASN A 412 -11.63 4.52 -34.67
N PHE A 413 -10.83 3.51 -34.95
CA PHE A 413 -11.36 2.21 -35.40
C PHE A 413 -11.83 1.35 -34.19
N SER A 414 -12.53 1.96 -33.27
CA SER A 414 -13.07 1.22 -32.13
C SER A 414 -14.23 0.31 -32.53
N LYS A 415 -14.69 0.37 -33.76
CA LYS A 415 -15.91 -0.30 -34.21
C LYS A 415 -15.68 -1.13 -35.47
N VAL A 416 -16.34 -2.26 -35.53
CA VAL A 416 -16.36 -3.17 -36.68
C VAL A 416 -17.79 -3.53 -36.99
N ASN A 417 -18.20 -3.32 -38.22
CA ASN A 417 -19.54 -3.63 -38.72
C ASN A 417 -19.50 -4.95 -39.51
N VAL A 418 -20.25 -5.96 -39.06
CA VAL A 418 -20.33 -7.29 -39.70
C VAL A 418 -21.59 -7.33 -40.57
N LEU A 419 -21.47 -7.68 -41.84
CA LEU A 419 -22.56 -7.67 -42.79
C LEU A 419 -22.57 -8.95 -43.65
N GLY A 420 -23.73 -9.48 -43.94
CA GLY A 420 -23.94 -10.60 -44.88
C GLY A 420 -23.65 -11.99 -44.32
N GLY A 421 -23.38 -12.09 -43.00
CA GLY A 421 -23.11 -13.36 -42.36
C GLY A 421 -22.55 -13.24 -40.98
N SER A 422 -21.88 -14.30 -40.52
CA SER A 422 -21.24 -14.36 -39.22
C SER A 422 -19.75 -14.66 -39.33
N ILE A 423 -19.00 -14.22 -38.34
CA ILE A 423 -17.54 -14.35 -38.28
C ILE A 423 -17.05 -14.79 -36.90
N LEU A 424 -15.83 -15.30 -36.87
CA LEU A 424 -15.08 -15.49 -35.66
C LEU A 424 -13.95 -14.43 -35.59
N PHE A 425 -13.71 -13.91 -34.40
CA PHE A 425 -12.58 -13.01 -34.19
C PHE A 425 -11.38 -13.73 -33.58
N ASN A 426 -10.21 -13.20 -33.81
CA ASN A 426 -8.97 -13.53 -33.16
C ASN A 426 -8.51 -12.37 -32.30
N PHE A 427 -7.94 -12.70 -31.15
CA PHE A 427 -7.26 -11.71 -30.30
C PHE A 427 -5.79 -12.06 -30.17
N ASP A 428 -4.95 -11.06 -30.27
CA ASP A 428 -3.53 -11.14 -30.00
C ASP A 428 -3.19 -10.21 -28.86
N ALA A 429 -2.60 -10.75 -27.82
CA ALA A 429 -2.03 -10.00 -26.73
C ALA A 429 -0.51 -10.08 -26.81
N TYR A 430 0.13 -8.95 -26.97
CA TYR A 430 1.57 -8.84 -27.04
C TYR A 430 2.08 -8.04 -25.86
N ILE A 431 2.91 -8.66 -25.03
CA ILE A 431 3.45 -8.05 -23.82
C ILE A 431 4.97 -7.94 -23.97
N ASN A 432 5.46 -6.72 -24.01
CA ASN A 432 6.88 -6.45 -23.97
C ASN A 432 7.35 -6.20 -22.55
N THR A 433 8.26 -7.01 -22.10
CA THR A 433 8.98 -6.75 -20.86
C THR A 433 10.29 -6.08 -21.21
N PHE A 434 10.34 -4.76 -21.18
CA PHE A 434 11.62 -4.06 -21.30
C PHE A 434 12.44 -4.26 -20.04
N ALA A 435 13.64 -4.81 -20.21
CA ALA A 435 14.77 -4.47 -19.36
C ALA A 435 15.54 -3.39 -20.11
N ASP A 436 15.36 -2.13 -19.80
CA ASP A 436 16.31 -1.10 -20.18
C ASP A 436 17.64 -1.43 -19.48
N PRO A 437 18.75 -1.50 -20.21
CA PRO A 437 20.06 -1.65 -19.59
C PRO A 437 20.44 -0.49 -18.66
N SER A 438 19.75 0.62 -18.68
CA SER A 438 19.88 1.73 -17.71
C SER A 438 19.03 1.55 -16.43
N GLY A 439 18.22 0.52 -16.36
CA GLY A 439 17.42 0.19 -15.16
C GLY A 439 16.19 1.07 -14.91
N SER A 440 15.82 1.91 -15.87
CA SER A 440 14.87 3.02 -15.61
C SER A 440 13.41 2.71 -15.89
N TYR A 441 13.06 1.59 -16.52
CA TYR A 441 11.67 1.37 -16.95
C TYR A 441 11.12 0.04 -16.49
N SER A 442 10.10 0.09 -15.67
CA SER A 442 9.32 -1.06 -15.28
C SER A 442 7.86 -0.87 -15.70
N PHE A 443 7.29 -1.92 -16.25
CA PHE A 443 5.85 -2.10 -16.38
C PHE A 443 5.16 -1.77 -15.04
N ASN A 444 4.02 -1.09 -15.06
CA ASN A 444 3.30 -0.79 -13.81
C ASN A 444 2.92 -2.11 -13.11
N LYS A 445 3.56 -2.36 -11.98
CA LYS A 445 3.44 -3.62 -11.22
C LYS A 445 2.06 -3.84 -10.60
N ARG A 446 1.25 -2.80 -10.53
CA ARG A 446 -0.13 -2.91 -10.10
C ARG A 446 -1.01 -3.59 -11.14
N ILE A 447 -0.68 -3.47 -12.43
CA ILE A 447 -1.43 -4.13 -13.50
C ILE A 447 -1.04 -5.60 -13.50
N VAL A 448 -1.95 -6.45 -13.09
CA VAL A 448 -1.77 -7.90 -12.99
C VAL A 448 -2.47 -8.66 -14.11
N GLY A 449 -3.36 -8.00 -14.83
CA GLY A 449 -4.11 -8.61 -15.92
C GLY A 449 -4.91 -7.59 -16.71
N SER A 450 -5.66 -8.08 -17.68
CA SER A 450 -6.61 -7.30 -18.48
C SER A 450 -7.83 -8.16 -18.81
N ARG A 451 -9.00 -7.54 -18.83
CA ARG A 451 -10.23 -8.16 -19.34
C ARG A 451 -10.59 -7.57 -20.68
N LEU A 452 -11.05 -8.44 -21.55
CA LEU A 452 -11.49 -8.08 -22.90
C LEU A 452 -13.00 -8.17 -22.98
N TYR A 453 -13.60 -7.16 -23.56
CA TYR A 453 -15.04 -7.06 -23.73
C TYR A 453 -15.41 -6.76 -25.17
N TYR A 454 -16.62 -7.18 -25.57
CA TYR A 454 -17.27 -6.66 -26.73
C TYR A 454 -18.59 -5.98 -26.37
N LYS A 455 -19.01 -5.06 -27.19
CA LYS A 455 -20.30 -4.38 -27.10
C LYS A 455 -20.93 -4.34 -28.48
N LEU A 456 -22.19 -4.70 -28.56
CA LEU A 456 -23.03 -4.40 -29.74
C LEU A 456 -23.55 -2.96 -29.54
N GLU A 457 -23.40 -2.09 -30.53
CA GLU A 457 -23.77 -0.66 -30.39
C GLU A 457 -25.24 -0.42 -30.01
N GLU A 458 -26.11 -1.35 -30.34
CA GLU A 458 -27.52 -1.31 -29.95
C GLU A 458 -27.75 -1.67 -28.46
N ASN A 459 -26.71 -2.14 -27.76
CA ASN A 459 -26.77 -2.60 -26.39
C ASN A 459 -25.79 -1.82 -25.51
N ASP A 460 -26.22 -1.47 -24.30
CA ASP A 460 -25.36 -0.73 -23.35
C ASP A 460 -24.42 -1.61 -22.54
N SER A 461 -24.54 -2.93 -22.64
CA SER A 461 -23.75 -3.88 -21.85
C SER A 461 -22.44 -4.24 -22.53
N PHE A 462 -21.37 -4.29 -21.73
CA PHE A 462 -20.08 -4.84 -22.15
C PHE A 462 -20.03 -6.32 -21.77
N TYR A 463 -19.93 -7.18 -22.75
CA TYR A 463 -19.88 -8.64 -22.56
C TYR A 463 -18.43 -9.11 -22.48
N LEU A 464 -18.11 -9.87 -21.43
CA LEU A 464 -16.77 -10.36 -21.19
C LEU A 464 -16.40 -11.46 -22.18
N ILE A 465 -15.31 -11.24 -22.92
CA ILE A 465 -14.73 -12.20 -23.84
C ILE A 465 -13.74 -13.12 -23.12
N GLY A 466 -12.89 -12.54 -22.28
CA GLY A 466 -11.86 -13.30 -21.59
C GLY A 466 -10.95 -12.43 -20.74
N GLU A 467 -10.07 -13.08 -20.02
CA GLU A 467 -9.15 -12.46 -19.07
C GLU A 467 -7.72 -12.86 -19.38
N LEU A 468 -6.83 -11.84 -19.43
CA LEU A 468 -5.39 -12.00 -19.53
C LEU A 468 -4.79 -11.94 -18.13
N ASP A 469 -4.07 -12.98 -17.75
CA ASP A 469 -3.29 -13.02 -16.51
C ASP A 469 -1.82 -12.76 -16.87
N PHE A 470 -1.29 -11.62 -16.40
CA PHE A 470 0.09 -11.22 -16.67
C PHE A 470 1.09 -11.84 -15.67
N ILE A 471 0.61 -12.49 -14.61
CA ILE A 471 1.44 -13.04 -13.54
C ILE A 471 1.80 -14.50 -13.83
N ASP A 472 0.81 -15.36 -14.05
CA ASP A 472 1.03 -16.81 -14.00
C ASP A 472 0.87 -17.54 -15.32
N LYS A 473 -0.08 -17.21 -16.19
CA LYS A 473 -0.49 -18.14 -17.25
C LYS A 473 -0.75 -17.54 -18.64
N GLY A 474 -0.74 -16.24 -18.77
CA GLY A 474 -0.97 -15.56 -20.03
C GLY A 474 -2.44 -15.26 -20.29
N PHE A 475 -3.29 -16.19 -20.62
CA PHE A 475 -4.72 -15.91 -20.87
C PHE A 475 -5.61 -16.95 -20.17
N LYS A 476 -6.62 -16.46 -19.50
CA LYS A 476 -7.66 -17.24 -18.88
C LYS A 476 -8.96 -17.01 -19.63
N TRP A 477 -9.45 -18.05 -20.24
CA TRP A 477 -10.62 -18.00 -21.08
C TRP A 477 -11.91 -18.21 -20.28
N PHE A 478 -12.96 -17.48 -20.61
CA PHE A 478 -14.30 -17.76 -20.08
C PHE A 478 -15.14 -18.49 -21.16
N PRO A 479 -15.92 -19.52 -20.78
CA PRO A 479 -16.29 -20.04 -19.48
C PRO A 479 -15.39 -21.14 -18.93
N GLU A 480 -15.56 -21.43 -17.64
CA GLU A 480 -14.81 -22.45 -16.88
C GLU A 480 -14.54 -23.74 -17.66
N GLY A 481 -13.28 -24.14 -17.71
CA GLY A 481 -12.88 -25.47 -18.13
C GLY A 481 -11.98 -25.54 -19.37
N ASN A 482 -11.83 -24.49 -20.15
CA ASN A 482 -10.90 -24.48 -21.27
C ASN A 482 -9.68 -23.63 -20.94
N ASP A 483 -8.79 -24.16 -20.09
CA ASP A 483 -7.40 -23.75 -20.05
C ASP A 483 -6.78 -24.09 -21.42
N LEU A 484 -6.98 -23.24 -22.41
CA LEU A 484 -6.19 -23.30 -23.62
C LEU A 484 -4.77 -23.01 -23.22
N ALA A 485 -3.91 -24.02 -23.30
CA ALA A 485 -2.50 -23.88 -23.00
C ALA A 485 -1.87 -22.94 -24.02
N TYR A 486 -1.65 -21.71 -23.64
CA TYR A 486 -0.96 -20.74 -24.49
C TYR A 486 0.51 -21.10 -24.57
N SER A 487 0.98 -21.36 -25.74
CA SER A 487 2.41 -21.28 -26.00
C SER A 487 2.78 -19.81 -26.03
N MET A 488 3.21 -19.29 -24.88
CA MET A 488 3.89 -18.00 -24.86
C MET A 488 5.20 -18.14 -25.60
N VAL A 489 5.27 -17.62 -26.80
CA VAL A 489 6.51 -17.63 -27.58
C VAL A 489 7.44 -16.57 -27.01
N ASN A 490 8.55 -17.03 -26.43
CA ASN A 490 9.62 -16.11 -26.06
C ASN A 490 10.35 -15.67 -27.34
N THR A 491 10.15 -14.45 -27.75
CA THR A 491 10.98 -13.86 -28.81
C THR A 491 12.05 -12.99 -28.17
N SER A 492 13.31 -13.39 -28.29
CA SER A 492 14.43 -12.52 -27.94
C SER A 492 14.83 -11.73 -29.19
N ASN A 493 15.02 -10.42 -29.06
CA ASN A 493 15.66 -9.67 -30.13
C ASN A 493 17.17 -10.03 -30.25
N ALA A 494 17.79 -9.65 -31.37
CA ALA A 494 19.20 -9.92 -31.64
C ALA A 494 20.20 -9.32 -30.62
N SER A 495 19.75 -8.45 -29.75
CA SER A 495 20.55 -7.81 -28.67
C SER A 495 20.38 -8.48 -27.31
N GLY A 496 19.55 -9.53 -27.19
CA GLY A 496 19.41 -10.32 -25.94
C GLY A 496 18.68 -9.64 -24.79
N ASN A 497 18.21 -8.41 -24.95
CA ASN A 497 17.70 -7.59 -23.86
C ASN A 497 16.16 -7.50 -23.78
N PHE A 498 15.43 -8.18 -24.68
CA PHE A 498 13.97 -8.09 -24.73
C PHE A 498 13.37 -9.49 -24.66
N LEU A 499 12.44 -9.67 -23.76
CA LEU A 499 11.51 -10.79 -23.82
C LEU A 499 10.14 -10.23 -24.18
N SER A 500 9.70 -10.54 -25.33
CA SER A 500 8.30 -10.35 -25.72
C SER A 500 7.57 -11.68 -25.61
N LYS A 501 6.34 -11.61 -25.11
CA LYS A 501 5.44 -12.76 -25.09
C LYS A 501 4.19 -12.40 -25.84
N SER A 502 3.84 -13.21 -26.81
CA SER A 502 2.60 -13.08 -27.56
C SER A 502 1.67 -14.24 -27.25
N CYS A 503 0.41 -13.97 -27.20
CA CYS A 503 -0.66 -14.95 -27.02
C CYS A 503 -1.74 -14.67 -28.05
N ILE A 504 -1.95 -15.58 -28.97
CA ILE A 504 -2.99 -15.47 -30.00
C ILE A 504 -4.11 -16.43 -29.64
N ILE A 505 -5.34 -15.90 -29.58
CA ILE A 505 -6.54 -16.69 -29.40
C ILE A 505 -7.30 -16.65 -30.70
N LYS A 506 -7.52 -17.82 -31.24
CA LYS A 506 -8.21 -17.99 -32.51
C LYS A 506 -9.65 -18.44 -32.30
N GLY A 507 -10.55 -17.93 -33.12
CA GLY A 507 -11.90 -18.41 -33.24
C GLY A 507 -12.82 -18.10 -32.07
N ILE A 508 -12.76 -16.88 -31.62
CA ILE A 508 -13.67 -16.40 -30.57
C ILE A 508 -15.08 -16.23 -31.14
N SER A 509 -16.06 -16.79 -30.43
CA SER A 509 -17.48 -16.62 -30.70
C SER A 509 -18.21 -16.00 -29.51
N PRO A 510 -19.38 -15.37 -29.71
CA PRO A 510 -20.23 -14.88 -28.61
C PRO A 510 -20.66 -16.00 -27.65
N ASP A 511 -20.84 -17.23 -28.13
CA ASP A 511 -21.23 -18.37 -27.30
C ASP A 511 -20.06 -18.92 -26.47
N SER A 512 -18.83 -18.80 -26.98
CA SER A 512 -17.65 -19.19 -26.22
C SER A 512 -17.26 -18.15 -25.16
N ALA A 513 -17.62 -16.90 -25.37
CA ALA A 513 -17.67 -15.88 -24.36
C ALA A 513 -18.96 -16.08 -23.56
N ASN A 514 -18.88 -16.63 -22.39
CA ASN A 514 -20.10 -16.87 -21.59
C ASN A 514 -20.81 -15.52 -21.36
N ILE A 515 -21.84 -15.27 -22.17
CA ILE A 515 -22.61 -14.02 -22.30
C ILE A 515 -23.23 -13.57 -20.95
N ILE A 516 -23.09 -14.38 -19.90
CA ILE A 516 -23.61 -14.10 -18.56
C ILE A 516 -22.79 -13.08 -17.81
N ASP A 517 -21.47 -12.97 -18.10
CA ASP A 517 -20.61 -12.02 -17.40
C ASP A 517 -20.43 -10.74 -18.20
N THR A 518 -21.02 -9.70 -17.67
CA THR A 518 -20.88 -8.33 -18.15
C THR A 518 -19.96 -7.54 -17.23
N PHE A 519 -19.40 -6.46 -17.73
CA PHE A 519 -18.69 -5.50 -16.90
C PHE A 519 -19.58 -5.06 -15.72
N LYS A 520 -19.08 -5.24 -14.50
CA LYS A 520 -19.80 -4.90 -13.28
C LYS A 520 -19.26 -3.61 -12.70
N ASN A 521 -20.06 -2.57 -12.65
CA ASN A 521 -19.71 -1.31 -11.99
C ASN A 521 -19.33 -1.47 -10.51
N ILE A 522 -19.63 -2.62 -9.91
CA ILE A 522 -19.17 -2.99 -8.56
C ILE A 522 -17.65 -3.20 -8.50
N ASN A 523 -17.04 -3.66 -9.59
CA ASN A 523 -15.59 -3.91 -9.67
C ASN A 523 -14.83 -2.73 -10.28
N GLY A 524 -15.49 -1.99 -11.17
CA GLY A 524 -14.97 -0.79 -11.81
C GLY A 524 -15.56 0.50 -11.23
N PHE A 525 -15.25 1.62 -11.85
CA PHE A 525 -15.87 2.91 -11.57
C PHE A 525 -16.90 3.20 -12.63
N ASP A 526 -18.11 3.54 -12.19
CA ASP A 526 -19.06 4.18 -13.04
C ASP A 526 -18.52 5.54 -13.50
N THR A 527 -18.85 5.95 -14.73
CA THR A 527 -18.52 7.28 -15.26
C THR A 527 -19.04 8.42 -14.38
N GLN A 528 -20.03 8.15 -13.53
CA GLN A 528 -20.56 9.11 -12.55
C GLN A 528 -19.78 9.14 -11.23
N VAL A 529 -18.94 8.15 -10.94
CA VAL A 529 -18.18 8.07 -9.70
C VAL A 529 -16.70 8.23 -10.02
N LYS A 530 -16.28 9.47 -10.22
CA LYS A 530 -14.86 9.77 -10.41
C LYS A 530 -14.10 9.55 -9.11
N SER A 531 -12.94 8.92 -9.21
CA SER A 531 -11.97 8.93 -8.13
C SER A 531 -11.46 10.34 -7.90
N LEU A 532 -11.25 10.69 -6.63
CA LEU A 532 -10.67 11.97 -6.27
C LEU A 532 -9.15 11.93 -6.39
N VAL A 533 -8.59 12.94 -7.02
CA VAL A 533 -7.20 13.31 -6.80
C VAL A 533 -7.16 14.13 -5.51
N CYS A 534 -6.74 13.52 -4.42
CA CYS A 534 -6.60 14.22 -3.15
C CYS A 534 -5.29 13.87 -2.46
N ARG A 535 -4.80 14.79 -1.64
CA ARG A 535 -3.70 14.58 -0.70
C ARG A 535 -4.25 14.51 0.70
N TYR A 536 -3.55 13.86 1.60
CA TYR A 536 -4.02 13.65 2.97
C TYR A 536 -2.87 13.72 3.96
N LYS A 537 -3.18 14.04 5.22
CA LYS A 537 -2.20 14.06 6.32
C LYS A 537 -2.29 12.88 7.26
N THR A 538 -3.33 12.07 7.18
CA THR A 538 -3.50 10.88 8.00
C THR A 538 -4.34 9.84 7.29
N ALA A 539 -4.04 8.57 7.54
CA ALA A 539 -4.76 7.45 6.96
C ALA A 539 -4.90 6.30 7.98
N VAL A 540 -5.97 5.54 7.87
CA VAL A 540 -6.19 4.30 8.62
C VAL A 540 -7.00 3.31 7.80
N VAL A 541 -6.63 2.03 7.89
CA VAL A 541 -7.37 0.94 7.25
C VAL A 541 -8.28 0.27 8.28
N HIS A 542 -9.57 0.22 7.98
CA HIS A 542 -10.55 -0.45 8.81
C HIS A 542 -11.73 -0.95 7.98
N GLY A 543 -12.33 -2.11 8.34
CA GLY A 543 -13.51 -2.65 7.68
C GLY A 543 -13.35 -2.84 6.17
N ARG A 544 -12.16 -3.24 5.70
CA ARG A 544 -11.80 -3.38 4.27
C ARG A 544 -11.91 -2.06 3.48
N ARG A 545 -11.74 -0.92 4.15
CA ARG A 545 -11.68 0.42 3.56
C ARG A 545 -10.48 1.18 4.09
N CYS A 546 -9.98 2.12 3.34
CA CYS A 546 -9.08 3.15 3.82
C CYS A 546 -9.88 4.42 4.12
N TYR A 547 -9.60 5.03 5.26
CA TYR A 547 -10.09 6.35 5.64
C TYR A 547 -8.90 7.30 5.65
N VAL A 548 -9.03 8.42 4.96
CA VAL A 548 -8.02 9.48 4.94
C VAL A 548 -8.61 10.77 5.46
N GLY A 549 -7.83 11.55 6.19
CA GLY A 549 -8.29 12.78 6.83
C GLY A 549 -7.33 13.93 6.65
N ASN A 550 -7.83 15.15 6.84
CA ASN A 550 -7.14 16.40 6.58
C ASN A 550 -6.65 16.42 5.13
N ILE A 551 -7.58 16.61 4.21
CA ILE A 551 -7.39 16.40 2.79
C ILE A 551 -7.23 17.72 2.02
N LYS A 552 -6.46 17.69 0.93
CA LYS A 552 -6.46 18.73 -0.10
C LYS A 552 -7.10 18.13 -1.36
N LYS A 553 -8.22 18.69 -1.80
CA LYS A 553 -8.94 18.31 -3.00
C LYS A 553 -9.03 19.53 -3.92
N ASP A 554 -8.71 19.38 -5.21
CA ASP A 554 -8.82 20.44 -6.21
C ASP A 554 -8.18 21.77 -5.73
N ASP A 555 -6.98 21.67 -5.17
CA ASP A 555 -6.23 22.75 -4.54
C ASP A 555 -6.88 23.43 -3.32
N VAL A 556 -8.01 22.94 -2.85
CA VAL A 556 -8.68 23.41 -1.65
C VAL A 556 -8.39 22.50 -0.47
N VAL A 557 -7.92 23.08 0.64
CA VAL A 557 -7.65 22.35 1.88
C VAL A 557 -8.94 22.18 2.70
N HIS A 558 -9.27 20.95 3.00
CA HIS A 558 -10.36 20.55 3.90
C HIS A 558 -9.76 19.89 5.15
N SER A 559 -9.27 20.70 6.07
CA SER A 559 -8.51 20.21 7.23
C SER A 559 -9.32 19.38 8.21
N ASP A 560 -10.64 19.53 8.20
CA ASP A 560 -11.62 18.89 9.08
C ASP A 560 -12.41 17.74 8.42
N ARG A 561 -12.10 17.44 7.15
CA ARG A 561 -12.80 16.42 6.36
C ARG A 561 -12.08 15.09 6.38
N MET A 562 -12.85 14.02 6.52
CA MET A 562 -12.44 12.64 6.30
C MET A 562 -13.18 12.07 5.09
N ILE A 563 -12.51 11.28 4.28
CA ILE A 563 -13.10 10.52 3.19
C ILE A 563 -12.74 9.05 3.31
N LYS A 564 -13.62 8.18 2.81
CA LYS A 564 -13.42 6.73 2.82
C LYS A 564 -13.36 6.15 1.42
N SER A 565 -12.52 5.15 1.25
CA SER A 565 -12.43 4.37 0.02
C SER A 565 -13.63 3.45 -0.17
N ARG A 566 -13.78 2.87 -1.37
CA ARG A 566 -14.68 1.72 -1.57
C ARG A 566 -14.15 0.49 -0.85
N VAL A 567 -15.03 -0.48 -0.61
CA VAL A 567 -14.65 -1.77 0.00
C VAL A 567 -13.63 -2.49 -0.90
N ASN A 568 -12.52 -2.93 -0.31
CA ASN A 568 -11.39 -3.60 -0.96
C ASN A 568 -10.66 -2.75 -2.03
N LYS A 569 -10.88 -1.42 -2.08
CA LYS A 569 -10.21 -0.49 -2.99
C LYS A 569 -9.56 0.62 -2.18
N PHE A 570 -8.40 0.34 -1.60
CA PHE A 570 -7.83 1.11 -0.51
C PHE A 570 -7.24 2.47 -0.87
N ASP A 571 -7.05 2.75 -2.15
CA ASP A 571 -6.51 4.01 -2.68
C ASP A 571 -7.46 4.70 -3.66
N THR A 572 -8.72 4.29 -3.67
CA THR A 572 -9.72 4.82 -4.59
C THR A 572 -10.88 5.44 -3.81
N PHE A 573 -11.00 6.77 -3.90
CA PHE A 573 -11.94 7.55 -3.12
C PHE A 573 -13.02 8.16 -4.00
N PRO A 574 -14.30 7.75 -3.88
CA PRO A 574 -15.40 8.33 -4.64
C PRO A 574 -15.62 9.79 -4.24
N SER A 575 -15.85 10.66 -5.24
CA SER A 575 -16.02 12.11 -5.01
C SER A 575 -17.23 12.47 -4.15
N ASP A 576 -18.30 11.70 -4.27
CA ASP A 576 -19.61 12.09 -3.74
C ASP A 576 -20.14 11.17 -2.65
N MET A 577 -19.69 9.91 -2.58
CA MET A 577 -20.22 8.91 -1.65
C MET A 577 -19.30 8.57 -0.47
N GLY A 578 -18.07 9.04 -0.51
CA GLY A 578 -17.03 8.69 0.48
C GLY A 578 -16.81 9.73 1.56
N VAL A 579 -17.51 10.85 1.51
CA VAL A 579 -17.28 11.97 2.44
C VAL A 579 -17.93 11.68 3.79
N VAL A 580 -17.10 11.77 4.85
CA VAL A 580 -17.55 11.65 6.25
C VAL A 580 -17.18 12.96 6.95
N ASP A 581 -18.12 13.87 6.98
CA ASP A 581 -17.94 15.18 7.57
C ASP A 581 -18.48 15.18 9.03
N VAL A 582 -17.54 15.25 9.98
CA VAL A 582 -17.85 15.32 11.41
C VAL A 582 -17.27 16.62 11.96
N ALA A 583 -18.12 17.43 12.58
CA ALA A 583 -17.73 18.73 13.18
C ALA A 583 -16.99 19.66 12.21
N ILE A 584 -17.65 19.96 11.09
CA ILE A 584 -17.12 20.86 10.05
C ILE A 584 -17.04 22.30 10.57
N ARG A 585 -15.94 22.98 10.23
CA ARG A 585 -15.72 24.41 10.55
C ARG A 585 -15.65 24.73 12.03
N ASP A 586 -15.22 23.78 12.84
CA ASP A 586 -14.94 24.02 14.26
C ASP A 586 -13.60 24.73 14.52
N GLY A 587 -12.81 24.98 13.45
CA GLY A 587 -11.53 25.66 13.50
C GLY A 587 -10.37 24.76 13.88
N GLU A 588 -10.59 23.44 14.00
CA GLU A 588 -9.56 22.46 14.33
C GLU A 588 -9.29 21.53 13.13
N SER A 589 -8.02 21.22 12.87
CA SER A 589 -7.65 20.25 11.84
C SER A 589 -7.56 18.83 12.39
N ILE A 590 -7.87 17.85 11.54
CA ILE A 590 -7.61 16.43 11.84
C ILE A 590 -6.11 16.21 11.85
N VAL A 591 -5.59 15.65 12.93
CA VAL A 591 -4.18 15.32 13.13
C VAL A 591 -3.93 13.85 12.86
N LYS A 592 -4.79 12.95 13.40
CA LYS A 592 -4.62 11.51 13.30
C LYS A 592 -5.97 10.81 13.20
N LEU A 593 -6.03 9.79 12.37
CA LEU A 593 -7.08 8.78 12.38
C LEU A 593 -6.51 7.48 12.94
N GLU A 594 -7.22 6.83 13.83
CA GLU A 594 -6.86 5.50 14.34
C GLU A 594 -8.11 4.65 14.51
N ALA A 595 -7.99 3.33 14.33
CA ALA A 595 -9.13 2.43 14.38
C ALA A 595 -9.02 1.44 15.54
N PHE A 596 -10.10 1.31 16.29
CA PHE A 596 -10.23 0.32 17.36
C PHE A 596 -11.65 -0.27 17.38
N ALA A 597 -11.74 -1.61 17.31
CA ALA A 597 -13.00 -2.32 17.12
C ALA A 597 -13.77 -1.73 15.92
N ASP A 598 -15.04 -1.43 16.07
CA ASP A 598 -15.88 -0.87 15.01
C ASP A 598 -15.91 0.67 15.03
N ARG A 599 -14.85 1.30 15.50
CA ARG A 599 -14.78 2.76 15.67
C ARG A 599 -13.52 3.33 15.03
N ILE A 600 -13.67 4.54 14.49
CA ILE A 600 -12.55 5.39 14.09
C ILE A 600 -12.47 6.55 15.08
N LEU A 601 -11.32 6.71 15.69
CA LEU A 601 -10.99 7.84 16.53
C LEU A 601 -10.38 8.92 15.64
N GLN A 602 -11.08 10.02 15.50
CA GLN A 602 -10.64 11.20 14.78
C GLN A 602 -10.07 12.21 15.78
N PHE A 603 -8.75 12.24 15.88
CA PHE A 603 -8.03 13.20 16.69
C PHE A 603 -7.91 14.52 15.95
N LYS A 604 -8.39 15.56 16.56
CA LYS A 604 -8.07 16.95 16.20
C LYS A 604 -7.10 17.54 17.22
N GLN A 605 -6.66 18.77 17.02
CA GLN A 605 -5.65 19.39 17.89
C GLN A 605 -6.10 19.46 19.36
N LYS A 606 -7.37 19.77 19.62
CA LYS A 606 -7.91 19.91 20.98
C LYS A 606 -8.98 18.88 21.33
N SER A 607 -9.64 18.32 20.33
CA SER A 607 -10.81 17.46 20.52
C SER A 607 -10.61 16.07 19.93
N LEU A 608 -11.24 15.07 20.52
CA LEU A 608 -11.37 13.72 20.00
C LEU A 608 -12.83 13.46 19.63
N TYR A 609 -13.04 12.97 18.43
CA TYR A 609 -14.34 12.51 17.94
C TYR A 609 -14.29 11.01 17.73
N ILE A 610 -15.28 10.28 18.24
CA ILE A 610 -15.44 8.85 18.06
C ILE A 610 -16.52 8.62 17.03
N ILE A 611 -16.17 7.99 15.92
CA ILE A 611 -17.05 7.70 14.81
C ILE A 611 -17.29 6.20 14.77
N ASN A 612 -18.53 5.80 14.85
CA ASN A 612 -18.93 4.41 14.70
C ASN A 612 -19.05 4.06 13.22
N VAL A 613 -18.37 2.99 12.81
CA VAL A 613 -18.30 2.50 11.42
C VAL A 613 -18.72 1.04 11.29
N ALA A 614 -19.47 0.51 12.28
CA ALA A 614 -19.93 -0.87 12.30
C ALA A 614 -20.98 -1.15 11.21
N GLU A 615 -21.76 -0.14 10.84
CA GLU A 615 -22.85 -0.23 9.87
C GLU A 615 -22.49 0.44 8.53
N ASN A 616 -23.40 0.40 7.59
CA ASN A 616 -23.21 1.04 6.28
C ASN A 616 -23.15 2.58 6.36
N ILE A 617 -23.71 3.16 7.41
CA ILE A 617 -23.72 4.61 7.64
C ILE A 617 -22.83 4.92 8.82
N ASP A 618 -21.79 5.70 8.59
CA ASP A 618 -20.89 6.18 9.64
C ASP A 618 -21.59 7.30 10.43
N PHE A 619 -21.53 7.27 11.75
CA PHE A 619 -22.14 8.29 12.59
C PHE A 619 -21.25 8.67 13.78
N LEU A 620 -21.40 9.90 14.25
CA LEU A 620 -20.72 10.39 15.43
C LEU A 620 -21.31 9.73 16.69
N GLU A 621 -20.48 8.99 17.44
CA GLU A 621 -20.87 8.32 18.68
C GLU A 621 -20.64 9.20 19.90
N ASP A 622 -19.45 9.82 19.99
CA ASP A 622 -19.07 10.63 21.15
C ASP A 622 -18.05 11.72 20.81
N VAL A 623 -17.94 12.73 21.69
CA VAL A 623 -17.01 13.86 21.58
C VAL A 623 -16.34 14.15 22.92
N TYR A 624 -15.03 14.12 22.95
CA TYR A 624 -14.21 14.48 24.10
C TYR A 624 -13.42 15.76 23.83
N ARG A 625 -13.79 16.83 24.52
CA ARG A 625 -13.07 18.12 24.44
C ARG A 625 -11.82 18.09 25.30
N ASN A 626 -10.76 18.81 24.90
CA ASN A 626 -9.43 18.83 25.54
C ASN A 626 -8.74 17.45 25.61
N LYS A 627 -9.16 16.52 24.74
CA LYS A 627 -8.61 15.17 24.62
C LYS A 627 -8.05 14.90 23.20
N GLY A 628 -7.76 15.95 22.45
CA GLY A 628 -7.08 15.87 21.15
C GLY A 628 -5.59 15.55 21.29
N CYS A 629 -4.87 15.53 20.17
CA CYS A 629 -3.41 15.40 20.13
C CYS A 629 -2.80 16.41 19.16
N GLU A 630 -1.54 16.76 19.37
CA GLU A 630 -0.87 17.76 18.55
C GLU A 630 -0.19 17.17 17.32
N PHE A 631 0.40 15.98 17.47
CA PHE A 631 1.10 15.27 16.39
C PHE A 631 0.59 13.85 16.22
N SER A 632 0.69 13.33 14.99
CA SER A 632 0.21 12.00 14.63
C SER A 632 0.91 10.85 15.38
N TYR A 633 2.17 11.05 15.75
CA TYR A 633 2.99 10.08 16.49
C TYR A 633 2.82 10.17 18.03
N HIS A 634 1.89 11.01 18.52
CA HIS A 634 1.45 11.01 19.91
C HIS A 634 0.36 9.98 20.18
N VAL A 635 -0.04 9.21 19.20
CA VAL A 635 -1.09 8.19 19.28
C VAL A 635 -0.50 6.82 18.99
N VAL A 636 -0.80 5.84 19.84
CA VAL A 636 -0.40 4.45 19.65
C VAL A 636 -1.58 3.50 19.90
N LYS A 637 -1.69 2.47 19.05
CA LYS A 637 -2.64 1.37 19.24
C LYS A 637 -2.04 0.32 20.16
N THR A 638 -2.81 -0.13 21.13
CA THR A 638 -2.44 -1.20 22.06
C THR A 638 -3.48 -2.32 22.04
N ASP A 639 -3.16 -3.46 22.67
CA ASP A 639 -4.12 -4.57 22.85
C ASP A 639 -5.30 -4.19 23.76
N TYR A 640 -5.16 -3.12 24.56
CA TYR A 640 -6.15 -2.64 25.53
C TYR A 640 -7.01 -1.49 24.97
N GLY A 641 -6.64 -0.93 23.82
CA GLY A 641 -7.31 0.23 23.24
C GLY A 641 -6.33 1.18 22.56
N ILE A 642 -6.77 2.38 22.32
CA ILE A 642 -5.93 3.44 21.75
C ILE A 642 -5.46 4.35 22.87
N THR A 643 -4.15 4.58 22.90
CA THR A 643 -3.49 5.44 23.87
C THR A 643 -2.86 6.64 23.17
N TRP A 644 -3.00 7.80 23.77
CA TRP A 644 -2.40 9.04 23.28
C TRP A 644 -2.13 10.00 24.43
N PHE A 645 -1.32 11.00 24.15
CA PHE A 645 -1.05 12.05 25.11
C PHE A 645 -1.23 13.44 24.52
N ASN A 646 -1.45 14.38 25.41
CA ASN A 646 -1.35 15.80 25.17
C ASN A 646 -0.78 16.49 26.44
N LYS A 647 -0.73 17.82 26.45
CA LYS A 647 -0.19 18.56 27.60
C LYS A 647 -0.92 18.36 28.92
N PHE A 648 -2.16 17.84 28.90
CA PHE A 648 -2.98 17.62 30.09
C PHE A 648 -2.91 16.18 30.63
N GLY A 649 -2.30 15.26 29.93
CA GLY A 649 -2.18 13.89 30.39
C GLY A 649 -1.98 12.83 29.33
N LEU A 650 -1.90 11.59 29.80
CA LEU A 650 -1.89 10.36 28.99
C LEU A 650 -3.25 9.69 29.12
N TYR A 651 -3.86 9.37 27.98
CA TYR A 651 -5.22 8.83 27.92
C TYR A 651 -5.25 7.46 27.26
N LEU A 652 -6.20 6.64 27.70
CA LEU A 652 -6.51 5.35 27.09
C LEU A 652 -8.02 5.30 26.78
N PHE A 653 -8.37 5.04 25.54
CA PHE A 653 -9.72 4.66 25.12
C PHE A 653 -9.80 3.13 25.06
N ASP A 654 -10.58 2.54 25.94
CA ASP A 654 -10.73 1.08 26.09
C ASP A 654 -11.87 0.47 25.25
N GLY A 655 -12.47 1.27 24.36
CA GLY A 655 -13.65 0.91 23.57
C GLY A 655 -14.98 1.35 24.21
N LYS A 656 -14.94 1.92 25.43
CA LYS A 656 -16.12 2.41 26.15
C LYS A 656 -15.94 3.81 26.71
N SER A 657 -14.77 4.07 27.29
CA SER A 657 -14.48 5.31 27.99
C SER A 657 -13.05 5.76 27.78
N VAL A 658 -12.83 7.07 27.93
CA VAL A 658 -11.49 7.67 27.93
C VAL A 658 -11.03 7.84 29.37
N ASN A 659 -9.97 7.11 29.74
CA ASN A 659 -9.38 7.09 31.06
C ASN A 659 -8.06 7.89 31.08
N ASN A 660 -7.86 8.74 32.07
CA ASN A 660 -6.58 9.42 32.31
C ASN A 660 -5.64 8.49 33.08
N LEU A 661 -4.49 8.17 32.53
CA LEU A 661 -3.52 7.25 33.11
C LEU A 661 -2.58 7.92 34.13
N LEU A 662 -2.61 9.26 34.26
CA LEU A 662 -1.92 9.95 35.35
C LEU A 662 -2.61 9.76 36.70
N GLU A 663 -3.82 9.17 36.68
CA GLU A 663 -4.65 8.93 37.87
C GLU A 663 -4.89 7.42 38.06
N LYS A 664 -4.99 7.01 39.31
CA LYS A 664 -5.39 5.67 39.67
C LYS A 664 -6.36 5.75 40.87
N ASP A 665 -7.55 5.18 40.68
CA ASP A 665 -8.56 5.13 41.75
C ASP A 665 -8.90 6.53 42.34
N ASN A 666 -8.98 7.55 41.47
CA ASN A 666 -9.17 8.97 41.79
C ASN A 666 -8.01 9.65 42.56
N ILE A 667 -6.85 9.02 42.60
CA ILE A 667 -5.63 9.61 43.17
C ILE A 667 -4.69 9.94 42.03
N LYS A 668 -4.24 11.18 41.90
CA LYS A 668 -3.20 11.57 40.96
C LYS A 668 -1.86 10.93 41.37
N LEU A 669 -1.19 10.31 40.41
CA LEU A 669 0.15 9.74 40.57
C LEU A 669 1.23 10.69 40.07
N ILE A 670 0.95 11.42 39.01
CA ILE A 670 1.83 12.42 38.42
C ILE A 670 1.02 13.71 38.30
N ASP A 671 1.57 14.82 38.79
CA ASP A 671 0.93 16.13 38.64
C ASP A 671 0.93 16.61 37.19
N GLU A 672 -0.08 17.36 36.78
CA GLU A 672 -0.21 17.89 35.43
C GLU A 672 0.97 18.81 35.05
N SER A 673 1.50 19.59 36.01
CA SER A 673 2.65 20.45 35.74
C SER A 673 3.97 19.64 35.59
N ASP A 674 4.13 18.56 36.34
CA ASP A 674 5.27 17.64 36.16
C ASP A 674 5.18 16.93 34.83
N TRP A 675 3.97 16.51 34.44
CA TRP A 675 3.69 15.93 33.15
C TRP A 675 3.98 16.89 32.00
N GLU A 676 3.45 18.12 32.04
CA GLU A 676 3.69 19.14 31.04
C GLU A 676 5.19 19.45 30.92
N THR A 677 5.87 19.66 32.06
CA THR A 677 7.33 19.84 32.09
C THR A 677 8.09 18.68 31.45
N PHE A 678 7.66 17.45 31.70
CA PHE A 678 8.31 16.26 31.15
C PHE A 678 8.18 16.19 29.63
N ILE A 679 7.01 16.45 29.05
CA ILE A 679 6.78 16.32 27.61
C ILE A 679 7.25 17.52 26.80
N THR A 680 7.41 18.70 27.41
CA THR A 680 7.89 19.95 26.78
C THR A 680 9.34 20.31 27.12
N ASP A 681 10.05 19.44 27.85
CA ASP A 681 11.45 19.59 28.25
C ASP A 681 11.77 20.79 29.18
N GLY A 682 10.76 21.31 29.90
CA GLY A 682 10.98 22.32 30.96
C GLY A 682 11.50 23.66 30.50
N GLY A 683 11.50 23.93 29.20
CA GLY A 683 11.91 25.18 28.58
C GLY A 683 10.75 26.17 28.40
N ASP A 684 11.06 27.37 27.88
CA ASP A 684 10.06 28.34 27.42
C ASP A 684 9.26 27.85 26.20
N ASP A 685 9.57 26.65 25.71
CA ASP A 685 9.00 26.09 24.50
C ASP A 685 7.82 25.16 24.85
N THR A 686 6.66 25.48 24.34
CA THR A 686 5.47 24.64 24.46
C THR A 686 5.42 23.54 23.41
N ASP A 687 6.51 23.30 22.69
CA ASP A 687 6.63 22.35 21.61
C ASP A 687 6.79 20.91 22.15
N MET A 688 5.88 20.03 21.78
CA MET A 688 5.91 18.61 22.11
C MET A 688 6.43 17.74 20.93
N SER A 689 7.03 18.37 19.92
CA SER A 689 7.44 17.65 18.69
C SER A 689 8.50 16.57 18.92
N SER A 690 9.29 16.71 19.97
CA SER A 690 10.32 15.75 20.37
C SER A 690 9.80 14.59 21.25
N ALA A 691 8.56 14.69 21.74
CA ALA A 691 7.96 13.64 22.55
C ALA A 691 7.32 12.55 21.68
N HIS A 692 7.50 11.29 22.07
CA HIS A 692 7.03 10.14 21.31
C HIS A 692 6.37 9.11 22.21
N ILE A 693 5.40 8.39 21.69
CA ILE A 693 4.75 7.28 22.39
C ILE A 693 4.99 5.96 21.65
N GLY A 694 5.23 4.90 22.45
CA GLY A 694 5.36 3.54 21.96
C GLY A 694 4.67 2.52 22.85
N TYR A 695 4.34 1.37 22.31
CA TYR A 695 3.74 0.27 23.05
C TYR A 695 4.58 -1.00 22.92
N VAL A 696 4.82 -1.67 24.04
CA VAL A 696 5.57 -2.94 24.13
C VAL A 696 4.60 -4.08 24.47
N PRO A 697 4.09 -4.84 23.49
CA PRO A 697 3.05 -5.85 23.72
C PRO A 697 3.47 -6.94 24.70
N ASN A 698 4.68 -7.47 24.56
CA ASN A 698 5.23 -8.54 25.39
C ASN A 698 5.26 -8.21 26.90
N ARG A 699 5.30 -6.91 27.21
CA ARG A 699 5.43 -6.38 28.56
C ARG A 699 4.21 -5.61 29.00
N ARG A 700 3.29 -5.33 28.08
CA ARG A 700 2.09 -4.51 28.33
C ARG A 700 2.43 -3.13 28.86
N GLN A 701 3.47 -2.52 28.28
CA GLN A 701 4.00 -1.24 28.75
C GLN A 701 3.84 -0.18 27.67
N ILE A 702 3.40 1.00 28.09
CA ILE A 702 3.38 2.21 27.26
C ILE A 702 4.63 3.01 27.62
N LEU A 703 5.38 3.40 26.61
CA LEU A 703 6.57 4.24 26.74
C LEU A 703 6.24 5.64 26.28
N VAL A 704 6.53 6.65 27.06
CA VAL A 704 6.49 8.06 26.63
C VAL A 704 7.89 8.63 26.77
N LYS A 705 8.49 9.07 25.66
CA LYS A 705 9.82 9.66 25.60
C LYS A 705 9.70 11.19 25.56
N ASN A 706 10.56 11.90 26.25
CA ASN A 706 10.73 13.33 26.12
C ASN A 706 11.95 13.71 25.23
N GLU A 707 12.22 14.97 25.04
CA GLU A 707 13.38 15.44 24.26
C GLU A 707 14.71 14.98 24.88
N ASN A 708 14.84 15.06 26.20
CA ASN A 708 16.06 14.74 26.95
C ASN A 708 16.38 13.25 27.10
N THR A 709 15.68 12.37 26.32
CA THR A 709 15.98 10.95 26.32
C THR A 709 15.50 10.16 27.54
N GLU A 710 14.81 10.81 28.45
CA GLU A 710 14.13 10.12 29.55
C GLU A 710 12.81 9.51 29.05
N LEU A 711 12.45 8.39 29.68
CA LEU A 711 11.18 7.71 29.39
C LEU A 711 10.36 7.60 30.66
N LEU A 712 9.10 7.95 30.56
CA LEU A 712 8.07 7.50 31.49
C LEU A 712 7.44 6.21 30.94
N ILE A 713 7.37 5.20 31.80
CA ILE A 713 6.88 3.86 31.46
C ILE A 713 5.63 3.58 32.28
N TYR A 714 4.51 3.36 31.62
CA TYR A 714 3.28 2.95 32.28
C TYR A 714 3.03 1.46 32.05
N ASP A 715 2.94 0.70 33.13
CA ASP A 715 2.61 -0.72 33.10
C ASP A 715 1.07 -0.90 33.17
N LEU A 716 0.46 -1.39 32.09
CA LEU A 716 -1.00 -1.57 31.99
C LEU A 716 -1.55 -2.64 32.95
N LEU A 717 -0.72 -3.61 33.33
CA LEU A 717 -1.14 -4.67 34.26
C LEU A 717 -1.10 -4.17 35.72
N LEU A 718 0.01 -3.53 36.11
CA LEU A 718 0.21 -3.03 37.48
C LEU A 718 -0.47 -1.69 37.71
N ARG A 719 -0.84 -0.99 36.66
CA ARG A 719 -1.34 0.40 36.67
C ARG A 719 -0.40 1.31 37.43
N SER A 720 0.87 1.26 37.10
CA SER A 720 1.93 1.97 37.81
C SER A 720 2.93 2.57 36.87
N TRP A 721 3.52 3.70 37.29
CA TRP A 721 4.54 4.41 36.55
C TRP A 721 5.95 4.05 37.03
N THR A 722 6.88 4.05 36.09
CA THR A 722 8.32 4.06 36.35
C THR A 722 8.99 5.04 35.40
N LYS A 723 10.22 5.48 35.73
CA LYS A 723 10.99 6.43 34.94
C LYS A 723 12.37 5.87 34.64
N THR A 724 12.94 6.19 33.49
CA THR A 724 14.34 5.89 33.15
C THR A 724 15.27 7.03 33.56
N GLY A 725 16.58 6.77 33.61
CA GLY A 725 17.60 7.79 33.63
C GLY A 725 17.84 8.42 32.26
N THR A 726 18.60 9.52 32.25
CA THR A 726 18.92 10.28 31.02
C THR A 726 19.82 9.52 30.04
N ASN A 727 20.53 8.49 30.49
CA ASN A 727 21.45 7.70 29.67
C ASN A 727 20.90 6.34 29.26
N HIS A 728 19.62 6.11 29.46
CA HIS A 728 19.02 4.80 29.21
C HIS A 728 18.98 4.44 27.72
N ILE A 729 18.63 5.38 26.87
CA ILE A 729 18.74 5.27 25.43
C ILE A 729 20.08 5.87 25.01
N ALA A 730 20.93 5.07 24.35
CA ALA A 730 22.21 5.56 23.81
C ALA A 730 21.93 6.48 22.62
N ILE A 731 21.64 7.73 22.90
CA ILE A 731 21.33 8.74 21.90
C ILE A 731 22.55 9.64 21.73
N LEU A 732 22.97 9.76 20.48
CA LEU A 732 24.00 10.75 20.09
C LEU A 732 23.36 12.12 19.80
N ASP A 733 22.02 12.19 19.71
CA ASP A 733 21.25 13.38 19.38
C ASP A 733 19.83 13.25 19.99
N SER A 734 19.17 14.35 20.30
CA SER A 734 17.79 14.39 20.83
C SER A 734 16.75 13.85 19.83
N LYS A 735 17.11 13.77 18.55
CA LYS A 735 16.27 13.35 17.46
C LYS A 735 16.07 11.84 17.38
N MET A 736 14.87 11.45 17.02
CA MET A 736 14.48 10.05 16.96
C MET A 736 13.34 9.85 15.95
N THR A 737 13.27 8.66 15.32
CA THR A 737 12.07 8.27 14.54
C THR A 737 10.89 7.98 15.47
N ASN A 738 9.72 7.78 14.89
CA ASN A 738 8.61 7.16 15.59
C ASN A 738 8.96 5.74 16.04
N PHE A 739 8.27 5.26 17.07
CA PHE A 739 8.29 3.84 17.45
C PHE A 739 7.45 3.01 16.48
N THR A 740 7.92 1.79 16.18
CA THR A 740 7.16 0.80 15.40
C THR A 740 7.40 -0.61 15.92
N LEU A 741 6.51 -1.54 15.59
CA LEU A 741 6.62 -2.95 15.98
C LEU A 741 7.03 -3.79 14.77
N ASP A 742 7.90 -4.78 15.01
CA ASP A 742 8.17 -5.84 14.05
C ASP A 742 7.12 -6.96 14.12
N SER A 743 7.21 -7.97 13.25
CA SER A 743 6.34 -9.15 13.25
C SER A 743 6.45 -9.98 14.53
N ASN A 744 7.56 -9.89 15.23
CA ASN A 744 7.80 -10.56 16.51
C ASN A 744 7.34 -9.72 17.71
N GLN A 745 6.70 -8.58 17.45
CA GLN A 745 6.24 -7.61 18.45
C GLN A 745 7.38 -6.98 19.27
N ASN A 746 8.57 -6.87 18.70
CA ASN A 746 9.64 -6.07 19.27
C ASN A 746 9.46 -4.62 18.86
N LEU A 747 9.69 -3.72 19.80
CA LEU A 747 9.61 -2.28 19.56
C LEU A 747 10.92 -1.78 18.97
N PHE A 748 10.85 -1.17 17.78
CA PHE A 748 11.98 -0.60 17.07
C PHE A 748 11.91 0.92 17.01
N TYR A 749 13.07 1.54 16.93
CA TYR A 749 13.26 2.96 16.68
C TYR A 749 14.69 3.22 16.19
N ILE A 750 14.94 4.40 15.62
CA ILE A 750 16.26 4.88 15.26
C ILE A 750 16.48 6.21 15.99
N SER A 751 17.64 6.43 16.55
CA SER A 751 17.97 7.66 17.27
C SER A 751 19.23 8.32 16.73
N GLY A 752 19.22 9.63 16.59
CA GLY A 752 20.32 10.43 16.06
C GLY A 752 20.75 10.04 14.64
N ASN A 753 21.90 10.51 14.21
CA ASN A 753 22.52 10.11 12.95
C ASN A 753 23.08 8.69 13.08
N SER A 754 22.22 7.70 13.10
CA SER A 754 22.59 6.31 13.39
C SER A 754 22.52 5.45 12.12
N SER A 755 23.46 4.54 12.00
CA SER A 755 23.41 3.43 11.02
C SER A 755 22.78 2.18 11.59
N PHE A 756 22.12 2.25 12.76
CA PHE A 756 21.55 1.07 13.42
C PHE A 756 20.11 1.30 13.86
N ILE A 757 19.29 0.27 13.68
CA ILE A 757 17.99 0.16 14.32
C ILE A 757 18.22 -0.27 15.78
N GLN A 758 17.56 0.40 16.70
CA GLN A 758 17.57 0.04 18.11
C GLN A 758 16.33 -0.75 18.45
N THR A 759 16.52 -1.79 19.25
CA THR A 759 15.40 -2.60 19.76
C THR A 759 15.24 -2.32 21.25
N TRP A 760 14.00 -2.07 21.68
CA TRP A 760 13.69 -1.94 23.10
C TRP A 760 13.82 -3.28 23.80
N ASP A 761 14.98 -3.55 24.38
CA ASP A 761 15.25 -4.72 25.23
C ASP A 761 15.97 -4.33 26.51
N PRO A 762 15.23 -4.02 27.59
CA PRO A 762 15.79 -3.61 28.87
C PRO A 762 16.35 -4.78 29.69
N THR A 763 16.55 -5.95 29.10
CA THR A 763 17.09 -7.13 29.79
C THR A 763 18.53 -7.47 29.41
N SER A 764 19.08 -6.78 28.42
CA SER A 764 20.32 -7.22 27.77
C SER A 764 21.61 -6.55 28.29
N SER A 765 21.53 -5.49 29.09
CA SER A 765 22.72 -4.74 29.49
C SER A 765 22.62 -4.13 30.91
N TYR A 766 23.53 -3.25 31.25
CA TYR A 766 23.62 -2.59 32.56
C TYR A 766 22.81 -1.27 32.57
N SER A 767 22.38 -0.84 33.78
CA SER A 767 21.97 0.54 34.06
C SER A 767 23.12 1.32 34.71
N TYR A 768 23.15 2.64 34.48
CA TYR A 768 24.07 3.56 35.19
C TYR A 768 23.34 4.54 36.09
N ASP A 769 22.03 4.66 35.96
CA ASP A 769 21.20 5.64 36.67
C ASP A 769 20.16 4.98 37.59
N PHE A 770 20.45 3.74 38.05
CA PHE A 770 19.52 3.02 38.93
C PHE A 770 19.22 3.81 40.20
N LYS A 771 17.93 4.08 40.47
CA LYS A 771 17.47 4.79 41.66
C LYS A 771 16.08 4.31 42.08
N TYR A 772 15.89 4.12 43.38
CA TYR A 772 14.59 3.86 43.99
C TYR A 772 14.57 4.45 45.39
N THR A 773 13.57 5.31 45.69
CA THR A 773 13.40 5.96 46.96
C THR A 773 12.10 5.49 47.62
N THR A 774 12.13 4.96 48.82
CA THR A 774 10.95 4.52 49.57
C THR A 774 10.12 5.71 50.04
N LYS A 775 8.89 5.46 50.43
CA LYS A 775 8.10 6.36 51.25
C LYS A 775 8.91 6.83 52.49
N ASP A 776 8.67 8.04 52.96
CA ASP A 776 9.13 8.48 54.30
C ASP A 776 8.22 7.86 55.37
N ILE A 777 8.67 6.74 55.94
CA ILE A 777 7.89 5.82 56.77
C ILE A 777 7.83 6.33 58.20
N ASP A 778 6.65 6.64 58.71
CA ASP A 778 6.36 7.06 60.07
C ASP A 778 6.00 5.88 61.00
N PHE A 779 5.96 4.64 60.45
CA PHE A 779 5.62 3.41 61.18
C PHE A 779 4.18 3.44 61.76
N GLY A 780 3.28 4.22 61.19
CA GLY A 780 1.90 4.44 61.63
C GLY A 780 1.77 5.26 62.93
N GLN A 781 2.85 5.92 63.35
CA GLN A 781 2.89 6.72 64.59
C GLN A 781 3.75 7.99 64.43
N PRO A 782 3.28 8.99 63.69
CA PRO A 782 4.08 10.16 63.31
C PRO A 782 4.51 11.03 64.48
N SER A 783 3.76 11.00 65.56
CA SER A 783 4.04 11.81 66.74
C SER A 783 5.03 11.15 67.73
N VAL A 784 5.36 9.87 67.56
CA VAL A 784 6.21 9.08 68.45
C VAL A 784 7.61 8.94 67.89
N ARG A 785 8.61 9.18 68.71
CA ARG A 785 10.01 9.06 68.29
C ARG A 785 10.50 7.63 68.30
N LYS A 786 11.37 7.28 67.38
CA LYS A 786 11.87 5.94 67.13
C LYS A 786 13.40 5.92 67.08
N LYS A 787 13.97 4.74 67.24
CA LYS A 787 15.36 4.44 66.93
C LYS A 787 15.43 3.26 65.99
N ILE A 788 16.08 3.45 64.80
CA ILE A 788 16.34 2.36 63.87
C ILE A 788 17.56 1.56 64.37
N HIS A 789 17.42 0.25 64.35
CA HIS A 789 18.46 -0.68 64.76
C HIS A 789 19.19 -1.30 63.59
N LYS A 790 18.41 -1.86 62.67
CA LYS A 790 18.91 -2.59 61.49
C LYS A 790 17.92 -2.51 60.35
N VAL A 791 18.44 -2.64 59.13
CA VAL A 791 17.66 -2.83 57.88
C VAL A 791 18.13 -4.12 57.23
N TYR A 792 17.21 -5.01 56.92
CA TYR A 792 17.46 -6.21 56.15
C TYR A 792 16.90 -6.03 54.77
N ILE A 793 17.71 -6.35 53.73
CA ILE A 793 17.35 -6.25 52.33
C ILE A 793 17.58 -7.58 51.65
N THR A 794 16.52 -8.18 51.12
CA THR A 794 16.62 -9.42 50.37
C THR A 794 16.75 -9.11 48.90
N TYR A 795 17.89 -9.49 48.28
CA TYR A 795 18.20 -9.19 46.88
C TYR A 795 18.89 -10.36 46.18
N LYS A 796 18.99 -10.33 44.87
CA LYS A 796 19.77 -11.25 44.04
C LYS A 796 20.46 -10.51 42.89
N THR A 797 21.60 -11.04 42.45
CA THR A 797 22.35 -10.56 41.28
C THR A 797 23.19 -11.71 40.72
N ASN A 798 23.64 -11.64 39.48
CA ASN A 798 24.58 -12.59 38.86
C ASN A 798 25.96 -12.00 38.55
N ALA A 799 26.13 -10.72 38.76
CA ALA A 799 27.36 -10.00 38.48
C ALA A 799 27.57 -8.90 39.56
N THR A 800 28.73 -8.29 39.52
CA THR A 800 29.03 -7.14 40.40
C THR A 800 27.95 -6.07 40.25
N THR A 801 27.53 -5.53 41.34
CA THR A 801 26.54 -4.46 41.42
C THR A 801 27.07 -3.32 42.25
N ASP A 802 26.96 -2.10 41.72
CA ASP A 802 27.41 -0.88 42.38
C ASP A 802 26.21 -0.15 43.03
N VAL A 803 25.30 -0.91 43.67
CA VAL A 803 24.12 -0.34 44.32
C VAL A 803 24.43 0.04 45.74
N LEU A 804 24.40 1.35 46.02
CA LEU A 804 24.49 1.93 47.34
C LEU A 804 23.12 2.03 48.02
N VAL A 805 23.08 1.79 49.33
CA VAL A 805 21.89 2.03 50.15
C VAL A 805 22.17 3.17 51.10
N LYS A 806 21.38 4.21 51.01
CA LYS A 806 21.43 5.40 51.88
C LYS A 806 20.10 5.56 52.61
N TYR A 807 20.09 6.35 53.66
CA TYR A 807 18.85 6.70 54.38
C TYR A 807 18.77 8.18 54.69
N ASP A 808 17.57 8.61 54.98
CA ASP A 808 17.30 9.93 55.53
C ASP A 808 16.22 9.84 56.62
N THR A 809 16.07 10.89 57.41
CA THR A 809 15.17 10.92 58.54
C THR A 809 14.39 12.23 58.61
N ASN A 810 13.18 12.18 59.19
CA ASN A 810 12.35 13.35 59.48
C ASN A 810 11.97 14.20 58.28
N GLY A 811 11.87 13.56 57.12
CA GLY A 811 11.46 14.22 55.86
C GLY A 811 12.57 15.02 55.17
N HIS A 812 13.81 14.84 55.53
CA HIS A 812 14.93 15.32 54.74
C HIS A 812 15.02 14.49 53.42
N THR A 813 15.58 15.05 52.40
CA THR A 813 15.66 14.44 51.05
C THR A 813 17.08 14.41 50.50
N ASP A 814 18.10 14.73 51.34
CA ASP A 814 19.51 14.79 50.91
C ASP A 814 20.14 13.42 50.72
N TYR A 815 19.63 12.41 51.42
CA TYR A 815 20.12 11.01 51.44
C TYR A 815 21.63 10.89 51.58
N ASN A 816 22.20 11.61 52.52
CA ASN A 816 23.64 11.62 52.80
C ASN A 816 24.06 10.66 53.88
N LEU A 817 23.09 10.09 54.62
CA LEU A 817 23.36 9.19 55.76
C LEU A 817 23.67 7.79 55.28
N LEU A 818 24.73 7.20 55.83
CA LEU A 818 25.29 5.91 55.40
C LEU A 818 25.07 4.82 56.45
N PHE A 819 25.12 3.57 56.01
CA PHE A 819 25.11 2.40 56.89
C PHE A 819 26.53 1.97 57.23
N ALA A 820 26.73 1.52 58.47
CA ALA A 820 27.97 0.89 58.92
C ALA A 820 28.11 -0.52 58.33
N ASN A 821 29.36 -1.00 58.26
CA ASN A 821 29.68 -2.35 57.87
C ASN A 821 28.97 -3.39 58.74
N GLY A 822 28.18 -4.25 58.12
CA GLY A 822 27.77 -5.50 58.80
C GLY A 822 28.82 -6.57 58.67
N THR A 823 28.67 -7.68 59.33
CA THR A 823 29.65 -8.78 59.42
C THR A 823 30.04 -9.39 58.09
N ASN A 824 29.27 -9.15 57.05
CA ASN A 824 29.46 -9.73 55.71
C ASN A 824 29.43 -8.71 54.56
N PHE A 825 29.34 -7.40 54.85
CA PHE A 825 29.25 -6.35 53.80
C PHE A 825 30.23 -5.23 54.18
N THR A 826 31.09 -4.88 53.22
CA THR A 826 32.22 -3.96 53.47
C THR A 826 31.87 -2.50 53.31
N SER A 827 30.63 -2.14 53.03
CA SER A 827 30.12 -0.78 52.91
C SER A 827 28.61 -0.78 52.83
N ASN A 828 28.01 0.34 52.49
CA ASN A 828 26.58 0.49 52.16
C ASN A 828 26.20 -0.10 50.77
N GLU A 829 27.10 -0.83 50.15
CA GLU A 829 26.87 -1.50 48.84
C GLU A 829 26.22 -2.86 49.05
N LEU A 830 25.35 -3.23 48.08
CA LEU A 830 24.80 -4.58 47.96
C LEU A 830 25.74 -5.44 47.13
N VAL A 831 26.65 -6.14 47.77
CA VAL A 831 27.83 -6.80 47.17
C VAL A 831 27.43 -8.10 46.45
N TYR A 832 28.08 -8.36 45.30
CA TYR A 832 28.02 -9.64 44.60
C TYR A 832 28.99 -10.66 45.20
N ASP A 833 28.47 -11.88 45.40
CA ASP A 833 29.29 -13.04 45.77
C ASP A 833 29.08 -14.13 44.70
N SER A 834 30.18 -14.58 44.09
CA SER A 834 30.16 -15.59 43.00
C SER A 834 29.57 -16.95 43.45
N GLY A 835 29.73 -17.32 44.76
CA GLY A 835 29.13 -18.52 45.34
C GLY A 835 27.61 -18.45 45.46
N ASN A 836 27.02 -17.25 45.34
CA ASN A 836 25.59 -16.96 45.47
C ASN A 836 24.99 -16.35 44.23
N ALA A 837 25.63 -16.49 43.05
CA ALA A 837 25.09 -15.99 41.79
C ALA A 837 23.66 -16.48 41.57
N ASN A 838 22.76 -15.56 41.23
CA ASN A 838 21.31 -15.79 41.03
C ASN A 838 20.54 -16.37 42.23
N LYS A 839 21.12 -16.42 43.42
CA LYS A 839 20.44 -16.79 44.67
C LYS A 839 19.97 -15.56 45.42
N TRP A 840 18.90 -15.73 46.20
CA TRP A 840 18.44 -14.70 47.12
C TRP A 840 19.39 -14.67 48.33
N ILE A 841 19.94 -13.48 48.60
CA ILE A 841 20.79 -13.20 49.77
C ILE A 841 20.19 -12.02 50.55
N THR A 842 20.47 -11.96 51.82
CA THR A 842 19.95 -10.90 52.70
C THR A 842 21.13 -10.08 53.25
N ALA A 843 21.14 -8.78 52.91
CA ALA A 843 22.04 -7.82 53.57
C ALA A 843 21.52 -7.40 54.92
N GLU A 844 22.39 -7.33 55.91
CA GLU A 844 22.11 -6.72 57.24
C GLU A 844 22.87 -5.39 57.32
N LEU A 845 22.14 -4.29 57.31
CA LEU A 845 22.69 -2.93 57.37
C LEU A 845 22.37 -2.26 58.73
N LYS A 846 23.33 -1.49 59.25
CA LYS A 846 23.16 -0.71 60.51
C LYS A 846 23.48 0.75 60.22
N PRO A 847 22.69 1.72 60.73
CA PRO A 847 23.08 3.13 60.67
C PRO A 847 24.49 3.38 61.15
N ASN A 848 25.31 4.09 60.34
CA ASN A 848 26.75 4.32 60.68
C ASN A 848 26.89 5.09 61.97
N THR A 849 26.07 6.11 62.16
CA THR A 849 26.09 6.91 63.42
C THR A 849 24.77 6.68 64.17
N SER A 850 24.86 6.12 65.35
CA SER A 850 23.66 5.74 66.12
C SER A 850 22.82 6.97 66.53
N SER A 851 23.38 8.17 66.52
CA SER A 851 22.67 9.43 66.89
C SER A 851 21.71 9.86 65.73
N GLU A 852 22.09 9.67 64.53
CA GLU A 852 21.32 10.11 63.30
C GLU A 852 20.02 9.34 63.13
N ALA A 853 20.05 8.04 63.39
CA ALA A 853 18.87 7.18 63.30
C ALA A 853 18.16 7.00 64.65
N ASN A 854 18.43 7.93 65.65
CA ASN A 854 17.92 7.88 66.94
C ASN A 854 17.10 9.13 67.28
N ASN A 855 15.92 8.96 67.87
CA ASN A 855 15.02 10.07 68.15
C ASN A 855 14.36 10.70 66.92
N ILE A 856 14.08 9.89 65.93
CA ILE A 856 13.48 10.26 64.65
C ILE A 856 11.94 10.06 64.61
N ASN A 857 11.24 10.79 63.81
CA ASN A 857 9.79 10.61 63.58
C ASN A 857 9.49 9.74 62.37
N SER A 858 10.31 9.86 61.31
CA SER A 858 10.17 9.08 60.08
C SER A 858 11.53 8.66 59.54
N PHE A 859 11.53 7.73 58.62
CA PHE A 859 12.71 7.09 58.06
C PHE A 859 12.46 6.70 56.57
N ALA A 860 13.33 7.11 55.66
CA ALA A 860 13.28 6.74 54.25
C ALA A 860 14.58 6.10 53.80
N LEU A 861 14.50 5.22 52.82
CA LEU A 861 15.64 4.57 52.16
C LEU A 861 15.75 5.00 50.72
N GLN A 862 16.98 5.14 50.28
CA GLN A 862 17.27 5.34 48.84
C GLN A 862 18.32 4.34 48.38
N PHE A 863 18.00 3.67 47.30
CA PHE A 863 18.91 2.82 46.54
C PHE A 863 19.39 3.63 45.33
N THR A 864 20.69 3.70 45.10
CA THR A 864 21.26 4.47 43.99
C THR A 864 22.48 3.74 43.43
N SER A 865 22.75 3.86 42.13
CA SER A 865 23.97 3.36 41.53
C SER A 865 25.16 4.28 41.82
N ASP A 866 26.36 3.70 41.99
CA ASP A 866 27.66 4.38 41.98
C ASP A 866 28.56 3.83 40.85
N GLY A 867 27.97 3.23 39.87
CA GLY A 867 28.60 2.57 38.73
C GLY A 867 27.56 1.78 37.94
N THR A 868 27.93 0.56 37.55
CA THR A 868 27.04 -0.29 36.73
C THR A 868 26.18 -1.22 37.60
N VAL A 869 24.90 -1.28 37.23
CA VAL A 869 23.95 -2.22 37.85
C VAL A 869 23.46 -3.21 36.82
N PRO A 870 23.71 -4.52 36.97
CA PRO A 870 23.32 -5.52 35.97
C PRO A 870 21.80 -5.66 35.91
N ALA A 871 21.28 -5.96 34.73
CA ALA A 871 19.85 -6.18 34.49
C ALA A 871 19.25 -7.37 35.27
N THR A 872 20.09 -8.20 35.89
CA THR A 872 19.68 -9.31 36.75
C THR A 872 19.50 -8.92 38.21
N PHE A 873 19.95 -7.73 38.61
CA PHE A 873 19.76 -7.25 39.98
C PHE A 873 18.28 -7.07 40.30
N GLU A 874 17.86 -7.62 41.44
CA GLU A 874 16.47 -7.63 41.88
C GLU A 874 16.37 -7.56 43.42
N ILE A 875 15.48 -6.69 43.94
CA ILE A 875 15.14 -6.59 45.36
C ILE A 875 13.76 -7.20 45.59
N ASN A 876 13.65 -8.09 46.56
CA ASN A 876 12.42 -8.78 46.91
C ASN A 876 11.62 -8.08 48.02
N ASP A 877 12.28 -7.77 49.12
CA ASP A 877 11.66 -7.16 50.32
C ASP A 877 12.69 -6.37 51.15
N ILE A 878 12.15 -5.50 51.98
CA ILE A 878 12.92 -4.70 52.96
C ILE A 878 12.28 -4.86 54.33
N THR A 879 13.08 -5.16 55.32
CA THR A 879 12.62 -5.26 56.72
C THR A 879 13.39 -4.30 57.62
N ILE A 880 12.71 -3.39 58.28
CA ILE A 880 13.26 -2.38 59.18
C ILE A 880 13.00 -2.79 60.62
N VAL A 881 14.06 -2.90 61.42
CA VAL A 881 13.97 -3.20 62.84
C VAL A 881 14.15 -1.92 63.64
N TYR A 882 13.15 -1.56 64.41
CA TYR A 882 13.15 -0.30 65.20
C TYR A 882 12.64 -0.47 66.62
N ILE A 883 12.85 0.52 67.45
CA ILE A 883 12.33 0.65 68.82
C ILE A 883 11.58 1.96 68.95
N ILE A 884 10.39 1.88 69.54
CA ILE A 884 9.59 3.06 69.87
C ILE A 884 10.19 3.61 71.18
N LYS A 885 10.40 4.91 71.24
CA LYS A 885 10.87 5.59 72.48
C LYS A 885 9.69 6.05 73.33
N ASN A 886 9.86 5.97 74.65
CA ASN A 886 8.83 6.53 75.52
C ASN A 886 8.73 8.05 75.31
N VAL A 887 7.50 8.53 75.24
CA VAL A 887 7.21 9.93 75.42
C VAL A 887 7.49 10.30 76.83
N LYS A 888 8.52 11.14 77.09
CA LYS A 888 8.74 11.71 78.39
C LYS A 888 7.77 12.85 78.65
#